data_b7cbebe6439748c0d757a0a2bc4aaa5d
#
_entry.id   b7cbebe6439748c0d757a0a2bc4aaa5d
#
_cell.length_a   1.000
_cell.length_b   1.000
_cell.length_c   1.000
_cell.angle_alpha   90.00
_cell.angle_beta   90.00
_cell.angle_gamma   90.00
#
_symmetry.space_group_name_H-M   'P 1'
#
loop_
_entity.id
_entity.type
_entity.pdbx_description
1 polymer ?
#
loop_
_entity_poly.entity_id
_entity_poly.type
_entity_poly.pdbx_seq_one_letter_code
_entity_poly.pdbx_strand_id
1 'polypeptide(L)'
;MVSAERRRLDEADQDGIGWRRWGPYLSERQWGTVREDYSAGGDAWSAFTHDQARSRAYRWGEDGLAGFSDDRQQLCLALALWNGQDPILKERLFGLTNAEGNHGEDVKEYYYYRDATPTSSYLRMLYKYPQASFPYEDLVATNRARSKTDPEYELIDTGVFADDRYFDVDVEYAKASPEDILMQVTVHNRGPDEAEIHVLPSVWFRHTWSWAGGVDKPGLESVDGSAGASAVRLEHRELGMRWFYGDQVVPVLVTDNESNNERLFGSANETPYVKDGIDRAVVHGEAAALDPSGTGTKAALHYRSTVPAGGSVIIRMRLTDDDWAQAAQAGRDAGPFVDFDAVMSTRRAEADEFWAEVVPADVGDDERAVARQAFAGMLWSKQYYALDVERWVAEHGADPLGAASGLRNHDWRHLIAEDIISMPDKWEYPWFAAWDLAFHAVTFAAFDVGFAKHQLELLLDRRYLHPNGQLPAYEWNFSDVNPPVHAWATYFVYELDKAKSGVGDRVFLERAFQRLIRNFGWWLNRKDADDRNVFQGGFLGLDNIGVFDRSAPLPTGGRLDQADGTAWMALYCQNLFQIAVELARENPVYLEHAQMLLENFAWIAAAMNHVGPDGASMWDEEDGFFYDVLRRPDGSSVPLKVRSIVGLMPLAAATVVPASVRSEFPGLVRQSVDFLARHPAVAVALWGHGRQATAEGPALFALFDEPRLRRILARMLDEQEFLGPFGIRSVSRWHAEHPYVMDVDGQEYRVGYLPAESDTGMFGGNSNWRGPVWFPINLMLVRALLNLHVFFGDDFMVECPTGSGRQMNLYQVANEIGDRLMATFLKDETGHRPVHGGQPIMQSDPHWNDLILFYEYLHGDNGAGIGASHQTGWTGTVGLVPLLFRGNIAEWLRTHDRPAPATATTGPVR
;
A
#
# COMPACT_ATOMS: atom_id res chain seq x y z
N MET A 1 6.07 -22.45 -22.03
CA MET A 1 5.97 -23.35 -20.85
C MET A 1 5.54 -22.47 -19.69
N VAL A 2 4.76 -22.98 -18.77
CA VAL A 2 4.41 -22.22 -17.54
C VAL A 2 5.69 -22.10 -16.70
N SER A 3 6.03 -20.89 -16.25
CA SER A 3 7.22 -20.64 -15.42
C SER A 3 7.17 -21.42 -14.10
N ALA A 4 8.31 -21.61 -13.47
CA ALA A 4 8.39 -22.36 -12.20
C ALA A 4 7.60 -21.64 -11.08
N GLU A 5 7.66 -20.32 -11.05
CA GLU A 5 6.91 -19.55 -10.04
C GLU A 5 5.39 -19.62 -10.25
N ARG A 6 4.91 -19.64 -11.49
CA ARG A 6 3.48 -19.87 -11.77
C ARG A 6 3.01 -21.24 -11.25
N ARG A 7 3.83 -22.30 -11.43
CA ARG A 7 3.49 -23.60 -10.86
C ARG A 7 3.39 -23.58 -9.33
N ARG A 8 4.31 -22.85 -8.65
CA ARG A 8 4.24 -22.69 -7.18
C ARG A 8 3.01 -21.93 -6.74
N LEU A 9 2.58 -20.93 -7.51
CA LEU A 9 1.31 -20.26 -7.26
C LEU A 9 0.13 -21.20 -7.39
N ASP A 10 0.09 -22.01 -8.45
CA ASP A 10 -0.96 -23.02 -8.64
C ASP A 10 -0.93 -24.06 -7.52
N GLU A 11 0.23 -24.58 -7.15
CA GLU A 11 0.42 -25.51 -6.02
C GLU A 11 -0.04 -24.90 -4.68
N ALA A 12 0.22 -23.61 -4.44
CA ALA A 12 -0.23 -22.93 -3.24
C ALA A 12 -1.75 -22.70 -3.21
N ASP A 13 -2.32 -22.28 -4.34
CA ASP A 13 -3.72 -21.87 -4.42
C ASP A 13 -4.68 -23.07 -4.62
N GLN A 14 -4.26 -24.12 -5.32
CA GLN A 14 -5.11 -25.27 -5.68
C GLN A 14 -4.83 -26.51 -4.83
N ASP A 15 -3.56 -26.79 -4.56
CA ASP A 15 -3.13 -27.99 -3.86
C ASP A 15 -2.86 -27.77 -2.37
N GLY A 16 -2.86 -26.51 -1.91
CA GLY A 16 -2.62 -26.14 -0.52
C GLY A 16 -1.18 -26.40 -0.05
N ILE A 17 -0.21 -26.46 -1.00
CA ILE A 17 1.20 -26.60 -0.65
C ILE A 17 1.71 -25.30 -0.06
N GLY A 18 2.39 -25.37 1.07
CA GLY A 18 2.75 -24.24 1.93
C GLY A 18 3.77 -23.25 1.38
N TRP A 19 3.81 -22.99 0.05
CA TRP A 19 4.75 -22.05 -0.54
C TRP A 19 4.63 -20.62 0.02
N ARG A 20 3.43 -20.20 0.47
CA ARG A 20 3.19 -18.90 1.07
C ARG A 20 3.36 -18.88 2.59
N ARG A 21 3.67 -20.03 3.23
CA ARG A 21 3.80 -20.12 4.68
C ARG A 21 4.92 -19.24 5.23
N TRP A 22 6.05 -19.18 4.54
CA TRP A 22 7.20 -18.37 4.92
C TRP A 22 7.38 -17.20 3.97
N GLY A 23 7.66 -16.02 4.49
CA GLY A 23 7.81 -14.82 3.68
C GLY A 23 8.29 -13.60 4.47
N PRO A 24 8.37 -12.42 3.85
CA PRO A 24 8.84 -11.20 4.47
C PRO A 24 7.76 -10.56 5.35
N TYR A 25 7.26 -11.31 6.34
CA TYR A 25 6.07 -10.92 7.11
C TYR A 25 6.37 -10.13 8.38
N LEU A 26 7.63 -9.73 8.62
CA LEU A 26 8.03 -8.81 9.66
C LEU A 26 7.95 -7.37 9.18
N SER A 27 7.66 -6.42 10.06
CA SER A 27 7.88 -5.01 9.78
C SER A 27 9.37 -4.66 9.90
N GLU A 28 9.76 -3.55 9.30
CA GLU A 28 11.11 -3.00 9.50
C GLU A 28 11.22 -2.26 10.85
N ARG A 29 10.07 -1.85 11.41
CA ARG A 29 9.91 -1.37 12.76
C ARG A 29 8.50 -1.61 13.28
N GLN A 30 8.36 -2.13 14.49
CA GLN A 30 7.12 -2.16 15.26
C GLN A 30 7.02 -0.96 16.19
N TRP A 31 5.85 -0.32 16.20
CA TRP A 31 5.50 0.78 17.07
C TRP A 31 4.82 0.30 18.36
N GLY A 32 5.42 -0.75 18.94
CA GLY A 32 4.89 -1.45 20.09
C GLY A 32 3.74 -2.34 19.74
N THR A 33 3.33 -2.30 18.54
CA THR A 33 2.42 -3.11 17.81
C THR A 33 1.13 -2.43 17.46
N VAL A 34 0.28 -2.12 18.39
CA VAL A 34 -0.98 -1.44 18.16
C VAL A 34 -1.01 -0.19 19.02
N ARG A 35 -1.41 0.90 18.44
CA ARG A 35 -1.42 2.22 19.06
C ARG A 35 -2.16 2.24 20.39
N GLU A 36 -3.21 1.45 20.49
CA GLU A 36 -4.05 1.33 21.66
C GLU A 36 -3.33 0.80 22.90
N ASP A 37 -2.28 -0.02 22.71
CA ASP A 37 -1.54 -0.60 23.82
C ASP A 37 -0.65 0.41 24.56
N TYR A 38 -0.28 1.50 23.90
CA TYR A 38 0.75 2.41 24.41
C TYR A 38 0.31 3.86 24.56
N SER A 39 -0.81 4.23 23.94
CA SER A 39 -1.29 5.59 23.95
C SER A 39 -2.81 5.66 23.97
N ALA A 40 -3.37 6.21 25.01
CA ALA A 40 -4.81 6.46 25.12
C ALA A 40 -5.33 7.41 24.00
N GLY A 41 -4.47 8.27 23.46
CA GLY A 41 -4.75 9.16 22.34
C GLY A 41 -4.51 8.54 20.97
N GLY A 42 -3.89 7.36 20.91
CA GLY A 42 -3.53 6.69 19.66
C GLY A 42 -2.25 7.22 19.01
N ASP A 43 -1.41 7.94 19.75
CA ASP A 43 -0.10 8.41 19.30
C ASP A 43 0.97 7.35 19.58
N ALA A 44 1.03 6.34 18.74
CA ALA A 44 1.99 5.26 18.85
C ALA A 44 3.43 5.72 18.56
N TRP A 45 3.59 6.66 17.65
CA TRP A 45 4.89 7.14 17.21
C TRP A 45 5.69 7.80 18.35
N SER A 46 5.07 8.60 19.20
CA SER A 46 5.73 9.24 20.34
C SER A 46 5.71 8.38 21.60
N ALA A 47 4.77 7.45 21.73
CA ALA A 47 4.61 6.64 22.93
C ALA A 47 5.61 5.47 23.02
N PHE A 48 6.20 5.05 21.90
CA PHE A 48 7.10 3.91 21.81
C PHE A 48 8.40 4.27 21.06
N THR A 49 9.38 4.81 21.78
CA THR A 49 10.62 5.31 21.18
C THR A 49 11.50 4.19 20.61
N HIS A 50 12.39 4.52 19.68
CA HIS A 50 13.39 3.58 19.14
C HIS A 50 14.26 2.97 20.23
N ASP A 51 14.60 3.74 21.27
CA ASP A 51 15.38 3.26 22.42
C ASP A 51 14.61 2.21 23.23
N GLN A 52 13.31 2.38 23.44
CA GLN A 52 12.48 1.37 24.11
C GLN A 52 12.32 0.10 23.26
N ALA A 53 12.24 0.23 21.94
CA ALA A 53 12.08 -0.88 21.01
C ALA A 53 13.20 -1.94 21.14
N ARG A 54 14.42 -1.53 21.48
CA ARG A 54 15.55 -2.45 21.70
C ARG A 54 15.33 -3.43 22.84
N SER A 55 14.63 -2.99 23.89
CA SER A 55 14.54 -3.69 25.18
C SER A 55 13.14 -4.23 25.50
N ARG A 56 12.14 -3.83 24.73
CA ARG A 56 10.74 -4.22 24.98
C ARG A 56 10.31 -5.30 24.00
N ALA A 57 9.84 -6.44 24.51
CA ALA A 57 9.16 -7.44 23.70
C ALA A 57 7.79 -6.94 23.28
N TYR A 58 7.43 -7.20 22.02
CA TYR A 58 6.17 -6.76 21.47
C TYR A 58 5.05 -7.75 21.73
N ARG A 59 3.82 -7.28 21.62
CA ARG A 59 2.64 -8.11 21.83
C ARG A 59 2.05 -8.63 20.52
N TRP A 60 1.80 -7.73 19.57
CA TRP A 60 0.98 -8.05 18.41
C TRP A 60 1.79 -8.32 17.14
N GLY A 61 3.09 -8.14 17.15
CA GLY A 61 3.96 -8.36 16.01
C GLY A 61 5.43 -8.37 16.40
N GLU A 62 6.29 -8.51 15.42
CA GLU A 62 7.75 -8.49 15.57
C GLU A 62 8.36 -7.60 14.48
N ASP A 63 9.58 -7.08 14.71
CA ASP A 63 10.33 -6.33 13.74
C ASP A 63 11.74 -6.90 13.53
N GLY A 64 12.32 -6.62 12.36
CA GLY A 64 13.69 -7.01 12.09
C GLY A 64 14.15 -6.56 10.71
N LEU A 65 15.43 -6.18 10.61
CA LEU A 65 16.06 -5.78 9.35
C LEU A 65 16.08 -6.95 8.35
N ALA A 66 15.56 -6.76 7.15
CA ALA A 66 15.36 -7.78 6.14
C ALA A 66 14.59 -9.01 6.68
N GLY A 67 13.56 -8.76 7.46
CA GLY A 67 12.86 -9.77 8.24
C GLY A 67 12.10 -10.80 7.42
N PHE A 68 12.12 -12.06 7.89
CA PHE A 68 11.46 -13.20 7.29
C PHE A 68 10.83 -14.07 8.38
N SER A 69 9.62 -14.57 8.21
CA SER A 69 8.95 -15.40 9.22
C SER A 69 7.94 -16.37 8.59
N ASP A 70 7.42 -17.28 9.41
CA ASP A 70 6.18 -17.98 9.07
C ASP A 70 4.99 -17.00 9.05
N ASP A 71 3.88 -17.46 8.50
CA ASP A 71 2.64 -16.69 8.27
C ASP A 71 1.89 -16.28 9.55
N ARG A 72 2.43 -16.63 10.75
CA ARG A 72 1.94 -16.20 12.06
C ARG A 72 3.02 -15.54 12.92
N GLN A 73 4.18 -15.28 12.32
CA GLN A 73 5.35 -14.76 13.04
C GLN A 73 5.70 -15.57 14.30
N GLN A 74 5.49 -16.88 14.30
CA GLN A 74 5.86 -17.73 15.44
C GLN A 74 7.36 -17.90 15.56
N LEU A 75 8.05 -18.02 14.42
CA LEU A 75 9.50 -18.04 14.33
C LEU A 75 9.98 -16.98 13.32
N CYS A 76 10.81 -16.08 13.79
CA CYS A 76 11.34 -14.95 13.04
C CYS A 76 12.81 -15.14 12.73
N LEU A 77 13.23 -14.72 11.54
CA LEU A 77 14.60 -14.64 11.06
C LEU A 77 14.86 -13.22 10.55
N ALA A 78 15.92 -12.58 11.01
CA ALA A 78 16.32 -11.27 10.52
C ALA A 78 17.81 -11.06 10.68
N LEU A 79 18.28 -9.88 10.25
CA LEU A 79 19.67 -9.50 10.31
C LEU A 79 19.87 -8.44 11.42
N ALA A 80 20.96 -8.57 12.18
CA ALA A 80 21.49 -7.49 12.97
C ALA A 80 22.92 -7.16 12.52
N LEU A 81 23.29 -5.88 12.63
CA LEU A 81 24.58 -5.38 12.16
C LEU A 81 25.24 -4.49 13.22
N TRP A 82 26.59 -4.50 13.24
CA TRP A 82 27.34 -3.53 14.02
C TRP A 82 28.66 -3.21 13.31
N ASN A 83 28.95 -1.92 13.16
CA ASN A 83 30.14 -1.42 12.47
C ASN A 83 31.30 -1.08 13.42
N GLY A 84 31.21 -1.44 14.72
CA GLY A 84 32.20 -1.10 15.72
C GLY A 84 32.16 0.35 16.21
N GLN A 85 31.30 1.19 15.65
CA GLN A 85 31.17 2.62 15.96
C GLN A 85 29.74 3.02 16.38
N ASP A 86 28.75 2.29 15.91
CA ASP A 86 27.34 2.54 16.24
C ASP A 86 27.12 2.34 17.75
N PRO A 87 26.44 3.27 18.46
CA PRO A 87 26.17 3.13 19.88
C PRO A 87 25.17 2.01 20.22
N ILE A 88 24.46 1.46 19.22
CA ILE A 88 23.49 0.38 19.38
C ILE A 88 23.65 -0.66 18.27
N LEU A 89 23.24 -1.90 18.56
CA LEU A 89 23.12 -2.94 17.56
C LEU A 89 21.98 -2.62 16.59
N LYS A 90 22.26 -2.58 15.29
CA LYS A 90 21.28 -2.31 14.24
C LYS A 90 20.46 -3.57 13.97
N GLU A 91 19.36 -3.74 14.72
CA GLU A 91 18.41 -4.84 14.57
C GLU A 91 17.14 -4.42 13.81
N ARG A 92 16.83 -3.13 13.76
CA ARG A 92 15.69 -2.50 13.13
C ARG A 92 16.06 -1.15 12.56
N LEU A 93 15.23 -0.63 11.66
CA LEU A 93 15.45 0.68 11.09
C LEU A 93 15.11 1.79 12.07
N PHE A 94 15.82 2.90 11.94
CA PHE A 94 15.60 4.12 12.67
C PHE A 94 14.80 5.12 11.84
N GLY A 95 13.99 5.89 12.50
CA GLY A 95 13.32 7.06 11.94
C GLY A 95 12.77 7.93 13.04
N LEU A 96 12.21 9.05 12.64
CA LEU A 96 11.67 10.08 13.52
C LEU A 96 10.24 9.74 13.93
N THR A 97 9.90 10.01 15.17
CA THR A 97 8.50 10.03 15.60
C THR A 97 7.85 11.34 15.16
N ASN A 98 6.51 11.39 15.15
CA ASN A 98 5.74 12.58 14.75
C ASN A 98 6.21 13.88 15.42
N ALA A 99 6.54 13.82 16.73
CA ALA A 99 7.03 14.98 17.48
C ALA A 99 8.50 15.34 17.23
N GLU A 100 9.25 14.50 16.55
CA GLU A 100 10.68 14.67 16.24
C GLU A 100 10.90 15.19 14.82
N GLY A 101 9.99 14.91 13.87
CA GLY A 101 10.04 15.40 12.51
C GLY A 101 9.42 16.79 12.35
N ASN A 102 9.92 17.62 11.43
CA ASN A 102 9.26 18.86 11.06
C ASN A 102 8.06 18.64 10.12
N HIS A 103 7.99 17.50 9.44
CA HIS A 103 6.86 17.09 8.60
C HIS A 103 6.19 15.78 9.09
N GLY A 104 6.38 15.39 10.34
CA GLY A 104 5.80 14.19 10.93
C GLY A 104 6.80 13.09 11.15
N GLU A 105 6.32 11.85 11.20
CA GLU A 105 7.16 10.66 11.24
C GLU A 105 7.74 10.35 9.86
N ASP A 106 8.98 9.88 9.82
CA ASP A 106 9.62 9.34 8.62
C ASP A 106 10.83 8.47 8.97
N VAL A 107 11.09 7.44 8.14
CA VAL A 107 12.27 6.59 8.24
C VAL A 107 13.51 7.36 7.77
N LYS A 108 14.57 7.31 8.55
CA LYS A 108 15.83 8.00 8.25
C LYS A 108 16.96 7.01 7.95
N GLU A 109 16.66 6.07 7.04
CA GLU A 109 17.56 5.00 6.59
C GLU A 109 17.41 4.81 5.09
N TYR A 110 18.40 4.16 4.45
CA TYR A 110 18.33 3.82 3.02
C TYR A 110 18.39 2.32 2.84
N TYR A 111 17.29 1.75 2.39
CA TYR A 111 17.14 0.35 2.02
C TYR A 111 16.27 0.22 0.78
N TYR A 112 16.45 -0.87 0.04
CA TYR A 112 15.80 -1.03 -1.27
C TYR A 112 15.35 -2.46 -1.47
N TYR A 113 14.08 -2.64 -1.77
CA TYR A 113 13.53 -3.92 -2.17
C TYR A 113 13.80 -4.14 -3.66
N ARG A 114 14.83 -4.93 -3.96
CA ARG A 114 15.34 -5.06 -5.33
C ARG A 114 14.63 -6.11 -6.14
N ASP A 115 14.19 -7.19 -5.50
CA ASP A 115 13.52 -8.30 -6.16
C ASP A 115 12.66 -9.10 -5.18
N ALA A 116 11.60 -9.69 -5.70
CA ALA A 116 10.76 -10.63 -4.97
C ALA A 116 9.92 -11.48 -5.93
N THR A 117 9.54 -12.67 -5.49
CA THR A 117 8.54 -13.49 -6.17
C THR A 117 7.28 -13.65 -5.31
N PRO A 118 6.10 -13.86 -5.90
CA PRO A 118 4.83 -13.93 -5.16
C PRO A 118 4.79 -14.96 -4.04
N THR A 119 5.45 -16.13 -4.22
CA THR A 119 5.54 -17.17 -3.19
C THR A 119 6.70 -16.98 -2.24
N SER A 120 7.44 -15.87 -2.36
CA SER A 120 8.70 -15.64 -1.62
C SER A 120 9.73 -16.77 -1.85
N SER A 121 9.68 -17.40 -3.03
CA SER A 121 10.68 -18.41 -3.41
C SER A 121 12.04 -17.80 -3.70
N TYR A 122 12.07 -16.49 -4.03
CA TYR A 122 13.24 -15.65 -4.13
C TYR A 122 12.91 -14.23 -3.67
N LEU A 123 13.77 -13.63 -2.86
CA LEU A 123 13.67 -12.24 -2.39
C LEU A 123 15.06 -11.61 -2.36
N ARG A 124 15.16 -10.29 -2.59
CA ARG A 124 16.40 -9.54 -2.48
C ARG A 124 16.16 -8.14 -1.96
N MET A 125 16.92 -7.74 -0.92
CA MET A 125 16.92 -6.42 -0.30
C MET A 125 18.34 -5.91 -0.19
N LEU A 126 18.55 -4.61 -0.38
CA LEU A 126 19.82 -3.92 -0.14
C LEU A 126 19.64 -2.89 0.96
N TYR A 127 20.55 -2.88 1.94
CA TYR A 127 20.60 -1.86 2.99
C TYR A 127 21.94 -1.12 2.94
N LYS A 128 21.91 0.21 3.07
CA LYS A 128 23.06 1.11 3.09
C LYS A 128 23.45 1.38 4.54
N TYR A 129 24.51 0.74 5.03
CA TYR A 129 24.95 0.88 6.43
C TYR A 129 26.21 1.74 6.54
N PRO A 130 26.20 2.90 7.25
CA PRO A 130 27.38 3.73 7.43
C PRO A 130 28.50 3.02 8.18
N GLN A 131 29.78 3.36 7.89
CA GLN A 131 30.94 2.91 8.66
C GLN A 131 31.21 3.77 9.90
N ALA A 132 30.67 4.99 9.93
CA ALA A 132 30.74 5.88 11.09
C ALA A 132 29.62 5.54 12.10
N SER A 133 29.70 6.16 13.28
CA SER A 133 28.59 6.15 14.25
C SER A 133 27.33 6.68 13.60
N PHE A 134 26.22 5.97 13.77
CA PHE A 134 24.93 6.41 13.19
C PHE A 134 24.44 7.68 13.91
N PRO A 135 24.03 8.73 13.19
CA PRO A 135 23.80 10.07 13.73
C PRO A 135 22.39 10.26 14.34
N TYR A 136 21.94 9.36 15.23
CA TYR A 136 20.61 9.37 15.83
C TYR A 136 20.21 10.72 16.42
N GLU A 137 21.09 11.30 17.28
CA GLU A 137 20.81 12.54 17.98
C GLU A 137 20.78 13.76 17.03
N ASP A 138 21.66 13.78 16.04
CA ASP A 138 21.73 14.85 15.04
C ASP A 138 20.48 14.89 14.18
N LEU A 139 20.00 13.73 13.72
CA LEU A 139 18.75 13.61 12.96
C LEU A 139 17.56 14.14 13.76
N VAL A 140 17.40 13.72 15.01
CA VAL A 140 16.32 14.21 15.89
C VAL A 140 16.43 15.70 16.18
N ALA A 141 17.62 16.17 16.58
CA ALA A 141 17.81 17.55 16.99
C ALA A 141 17.62 18.53 15.82
N THR A 142 18.15 18.20 14.66
CA THR A 142 18.07 19.05 13.47
C THR A 142 16.66 19.13 12.92
N ASN A 143 15.95 18.00 12.74
CA ASN A 143 14.57 18.02 12.27
C ASN A 143 13.63 18.74 13.24
N ARG A 144 13.76 18.49 14.53
CA ARG A 144 12.94 19.17 15.57
C ARG A 144 13.13 20.69 15.57
N ALA A 145 14.32 21.17 15.17
CA ALA A 145 14.62 22.60 15.11
C ALA A 145 14.12 23.27 13.82
N ARG A 146 13.79 22.50 12.79
CA ARG A 146 13.29 23.00 11.50
C ARG A 146 11.82 23.42 11.57
N SER A 147 11.46 24.38 10.74
CA SER A 147 10.06 24.79 10.55
C SER A 147 9.37 23.95 9.48
N LYS A 148 8.04 24.09 9.40
CA LYS A 148 7.24 23.46 8.32
C LYS A 148 7.57 23.95 6.90
N THR A 149 8.33 25.05 6.77
CA THR A 149 8.77 25.59 5.47
C THR A 149 10.19 25.17 5.11
N ASP A 150 10.90 24.51 6.02
CA ASP A 150 12.22 23.95 5.76
C ASP A 150 12.06 22.52 5.23
N PRO A 151 12.91 22.07 4.28
CA PRO A 151 12.92 20.66 3.87
C PRO A 151 13.32 19.77 5.05
N GLU A 152 13.00 18.51 4.99
CA GLU A 152 13.46 17.52 5.97
C GLU A 152 14.99 17.37 5.94
N TYR A 153 15.56 17.00 7.08
CA TYR A 153 16.98 16.67 7.21
C TYR A 153 17.15 15.14 7.16
N GLU A 154 17.73 14.69 6.07
CA GLU A 154 17.85 13.28 5.77
C GLU A 154 19.18 12.70 6.25
N LEU A 155 19.25 11.36 6.38
CA LEU A 155 20.51 10.68 6.73
C LEU A 155 21.64 11.05 5.76
N ILE A 156 21.35 11.22 4.48
CA ILE A 156 22.31 11.61 3.46
C ILE A 156 22.90 13.01 3.71
N ASP A 157 22.14 13.91 4.30
CA ASP A 157 22.53 15.28 4.58
C ASP A 157 23.52 15.36 5.77
N THR A 158 23.57 14.33 6.61
CA THR A 158 24.51 14.25 7.74
C THR A 158 25.95 14.02 7.29
N GLY A 159 26.15 13.61 6.04
CA GLY A 159 27.47 13.32 5.48
C GLY A 159 28.04 11.94 5.88
N VAL A 160 27.27 11.05 6.50
CA VAL A 160 27.77 9.71 6.92
C VAL A 160 28.17 8.80 5.74
N PHE A 161 27.74 9.13 4.53
CA PHE A 161 28.09 8.44 3.29
C PHE A 161 29.24 9.10 2.53
N ALA A 162 29.86 10.16 3.08
CA ALA A 162 30.97 10.85 2.44
C ALA A 162 32.17 9.90 2.20
N ASP A 163 32.87 10.11 1.09
CA ASP A 163 34.01 9.32 0.66
C ASP A 163 33.70 7.80 0.51
N ASP A 164 32.44 7.47 0.19
CA ASP A 164 31.92 6.10 0.05
C ASP A 164 32.09 5.23 1.31
N ARG A 165 32.24 5.83 2.51
CA ARG A 165 32.46 5.14 3.78
C ARG A 165 31.19 4.49 4.32
N TYR A 166 30.70 3.50 3.57
CA TYR A 166 29.54 2.70 3.94
C TYR A 166 29.67 1.27 3.44
N PHE A 167 28.81 0.40 3.95
CA PHE A 167 28.62 -0.94 3.46
C PHE A 167 27.31 -1.02 2.65
N ASP A 168 27.36 -1.71 1.50
CA ASP A 168 26.17 -2.27 0.89
C ASP A 168 25.96 -3.67 1.47
N VAL A 169 24.87 -3.84 2.18
CA VAL A 169 24.47 -5.13 2.76
C VAL A 169 23.34 -5.69 1.90
N ASP A 170 23.69 -6.64 1.04
CA ASP A 170 22.75 -7.29 0.11
C ASP A 170 22.28 -8.60 0.75
N VAL A 171 20.96 -8.71 0.99
CA VAL A 171 20.34 -9.87 1.61
C VAL A 171 19.44 -10.56 0.59
N GLU A 172 19.75 -11.83 0.34
CA GLU A 172 18.98 -12.68 -0.57
C GLU A 172 18.38 -13.87 0.19
N TYR A 173 17.11 -14.15 -0.09
CA TYR A 173 16.44 -15.36 0.36
C TYR A 173 16.09 -16.25 -0.82
N ALA A 174 16.21 -17.57 -0.64
CA ALA A 174 15.74 -18.56 -1.60
C ALA A 174 15.12 -19.74 -0.86
N LYS A 175 14.04 -20.31 -1.40
CA LYS A 175 13.44 -21.53 -0.85
C LYS A 175 13.87 -22.73 -1.66
N ALA A 176 14.50 -23.71 -1.04
CA ALA A 176 14.73 -25.02 -1.66
C ALA A 176 13.41 -25.80 -1.75
N SER A 177 12.60 -25.74 -0.67
CA SER A 177 11.25 -26.27 -0.55
C SER A 177 10.38 -25.28 0.27
N PRO A 178 9.07 -25.52 0.46
CA PRO A 178 8.23 -24.69 1.32
C PRO A 178 8.75 -24.47 2.75
N GLU A 179 9.50 -25.42 3.31
CA GLU A 179 9.99 -25.42 4.71
C GLU A 179 11.52 -25.28 4.81
N ASP A 180 12.20 -25.04 3.68
CA ASP A 180 13.65 -25.01 3.62
C ASP A 180 14.13 -23.70 2.99
N ILE A 181 14.62 -22.79 3.83
CA ILE A 181 14.90 -21.39 3.54
C ILE A 181 16.41 -21.15 3.60
N LEU A 182 16.96 -20.64 2.54
CA LEU A 182 18.34 -20.20 2.42
C LEU A 182 18.37 -18.67 2.55
N MET A 183 19.31 -18.14 3.33
CA MET A 183 19.62 -16.72 3.43
C MET A 183 21.10 -16.51 3.09
N GLN A 184 21.37 -15.58 2.18
CA GLN A 184 22.71 -15.14 1.87
C GLN A 184 22.85 -13.66 2.18
N VAL A 185 23.86 -13.30 2.95
CA VAL A 185 24.22 -11.90 3.21
C VAL A 185 25.55 -11.61 2.53
N THR A 186 25.57 -10.65 1.61
CA THR A 186 26.79 -10.16 0.98
C THR A 186 27.06 -8.75 1.45
N VAL A 187 28.16 -8.54 2.16
CA VAL A 187 28.58 -7.21 2.62
C VAL A 187 29.67 -6.69 1.72
N HIS A 188 29.41 -5.61 1.01
CA HIS A 188 30.38 -4.90 0.19
C HIS A 188 30.88 -3.66 0.93
N ASN A 189 32.20 -3.54 1.12
CA ASN A 189 32.79 -2.30 1.60
C ASN A 189 32.99 -1.34 0.43
N ARG A 190 32.26 -0.24 0.41
CA ARG A 190 32.40 0.79 -0.63
C ARG A 190 33.51 1.78 -0.31
N GLY A 191 33.95 1.83 0.95
CA GLY A 191 34.97 2.74 1.42
C GLY A 191 36.39 2.46 0.87
N PRO A 192 37.25 3.48 0.94
CA PRO A 192 38.62 3.43 0.45
C PRO A 192 39.59 2.63 1.36
N ASP A 193 39.15 2.33 2.59
CA ASP A 193 39.94 1.60 3.58
C ASP A 193 39.25 0.29 3.98
N GLU A 194 40.02 -0.66 4.55
CA GLU A 194 39.41 -1.83 5.18
C GLU A 194 38.56 -1.41 6.38
N ALA A 195 37.40 -2.09 6.56
CA ALA A 195 36.46 -1.76 7.63
C ALA A 195 35.93 -3.02 8.31
N GLU A 196 35.80 -2.94 9.62
CA GLU A 196 35.22 -4.01 10.44
C GLU A 196 33.70 -3.96 10.39
N ILE A 197 33.09 -5.15 10.33
CA ILE A 197 31.66 -5.31 10.47
C ILE A 197 31.33 -6.59 11.21
N HIS A 198 30.37 -6.52 12.12
CA HIS A 198 29.72 -7.66 12.72
C HIS A 198 28.40 -7.91 12.03
N VAL A 199 28.18 -9.14 11.60
CA VAL A 199 26.95 -9.59 10.96
C VAL A 199 26.33 -10.67 11.84
N LEU A 200 25.10 -10.43 12.29
CA LEU A 200 24.42 -11.28 13.25
C LEU A 200 23.07 -11.74 12.68
N PRO A 201 23.04 -12.75 11.81
CA PRO A 201 21.78 -13.42 11.47
C PRO A 201 21.15 -13.99 12.75
N SER A 202 19.89 -13.60 13.01
CA SER A 202 19.22 -13.84 14.27
C SER A 202 17.91 -14.56 14.06
N VAL A 203 17.61 -15.52 14.95
CA VAL A 203 16.33 -16.22 15.01
C VAL A 203 15.71 -16.08 16.40
N TRP A 204 14.41 -15.91 16.45
CA TRP A 204 13.70 -15.83 17.72
C TRP A 204 12.25 -16.22 17.58
N PHE A 205 11.65 -16.64 18.70
CA PHE A 205 10.22 -16.88 18.80
C PHE A 205 9.49 -15.62 19.23
N ARG A 206 8.35 -15.34 18.57
CA ARG A 206 7.45 -14.26 18.96
C ARG A 206 7.00 -14.47 20.40
N HIS A 207 7.04 -13.40 21.19
CA HIS A 207 6.71 -13.44 22.60
C HIS A 207 5.18 -13.56 22.81
N THR A 208 4.68 -14.79 22.98
CA THR A 208 3.25 -15.07 23.19
C THR A 208 2.95 -15.73 24.53
N TRP A 209 3.94 -16.29 25.20
CA TRP A 209 3.76 -17.13 26.39
C TRP A 209 3.39 -16.36 27.66
N SER A 210 3.62 -15.06 27.74
CA SER A 210 3.28 -14.26 28.92
C SER A 210 1.84 -13.73 28.92
N TRP A 211 1.14 -13.72 27.79
CA TRP A 211 -0.17 -13.06 27.70
C TRP A 211 -1.37 -13.97 27.86
N ALA A 212 -1.24 -15.22 27.55
CA ALA A 212 -2.32 -16.18 27.68
C ALA A 212 -1.90 -17.25 28.67
N GLY A 213 -2.51 -17.29 29.83
CA GLY A 213 -2.23 -18.37 30.77
C GLY A 213 -2.34 -19.73 30.09
N GLY A 214 -1.24 -20.48 30.00
CA GLY A 214 -1.19 -21.81 29.44
C GLY A 214 -0.62 -21.98 28.05
N VAL A 215 0.03 -20.99 27.46
CA VAL A 215 0.84 -21.20 26.25
C VAL A 215 2.25 -21.65 26.67
N ASP A 216 2.70 -22.80 26.16
CA ASP A 216 4.03 -23.30 26.44
C ASP A 216 5.08 -22.37 25.81
N LYS A 217 6.11 -21.98 26.61
CA LYS A 217 7.25 -21.21 26.11
C LYS A 217 8.04 -22.09 25.14
N PRO A 218 8.25 -21.67 23.89
CA PRO A 218 9.11 -22.40 22.95
C PRO A 218 10.57 -22.31 23.37
N GLY A 219 11.42 -23.13 22.81
CA GLY A 219 12.82 -23.18 23.18
C GLY A 219 13.76 -23.29 21.98
N LEU A 220 14.93 -22.69 22.13
CA LEU A 220 16.04 -22.93 21.24
C LEU A 220 17.31 -23.29 22.04
N GLU A 221 18.23 -24.00 21.40
CA GLU A 221 19.46 -24.44 21.99
C GLU A 221 20.59 -24.37 20.97
N SER A 222 21.74 -23.79 21.37
CA SER A 222 22.97 -23.88 20.62
C SER A 222 23.49 -25.31 20.67
N VAL A 223 23.67 -25.94 19.53
CA VAL A 223 24.15 -27.32 19.41
C VAL A 223 25.41 -27.40 18.54
N ASP A 224 26.18 -28.48 18.72
CA ASP A 224 27.32 -28.72 17.86
C ASP A 224 26.86 -28.96 16.40
N GLY A 225 27.28 -28.08 15.51
CA GLY A 225 27.00 -28.20 14.09
C GLY A 225 27.84 -29.32 13.45
N SER A 226 27.30 -29.95 12.40
CA SER A 226 28.05 -30.89 11.58
C SER A 226 28.83 -30.18 10.49
N ALA A 227 29.95 -30.78 10.01
CA ALA A 227 30.72 -30.35 8.84
C ALA A 227 31.26 -28.90 8.88
N GLY A 228 31.60 -28.39 10.07
CA GLY A 228 32.21 -27.04 10.23
C GLY A 228 31.20 -25.91 10.22
N ALA A 229 29.91 -26.19 10.45
CA ALA A 229 28.83 -25.23 10.58
C ALA A 229 28.53 -24.93 12.04
N SER A 230 27.98 -23.77 12.34
CA SER A 230 27.23 -23.51 13.58
C SER A 230 25.79 -23.98 13.45
N ALA A 231 25.16 -24.40 14.56
CA ALA A 231 23.77 -24.83 14.54
C ALA A 231 22.99 -24.38 15.78
N VAL A 232 21.75 -24.00 15.60
CA VAL A 232 20.75 -23.75 16.64
C VAL A 232 19.57 -24.66 16.38
N ARG A 233 19.22 -25.49 17.36
CA ARG A 233 18.01 -26.29 17.35
C ARG A 233 16.85 -25.48 17.93
N LEU A 234 15.73 -25.54 17.26
CA LEU A 234 14.53 -24.76 17.54
C LEU A 234 13.36 -25.72 17.75
N GLU A 235 12.63 -25.57 18.85
CA GLU A 235 11.47 -26.38 19.16
C GLU A 235 10.24 -25.52 19.43
N HIS A 236 9.21 -25.69 18.61
CA HIS A 236 7.95 -24.98 18.75
C HIS A 236 6.77 -25.95 18.57
N ARG A 237 5.72 -25.80 19.38
CA ARG A 237 4.56 -26.70 19.39
C ARG A 237 3.91 -26.90 18.02
N GLU A 238 3.75 -25.83 17.24
CA GLU A 238 3.05 -25.86 15.95
C GLU A 238 4.01 -26.03 14.78
N LEU A 239 5.22 -25.45 14.86
CA LEU A 239 6.22 -25.56 13.80
C LEU A 239 7.02 -26.87 13.87
N GLY A 240 6.98 -27.58 15.02
CA GLY A 240 7.81 -28.74 15.27
C GLY A 240 9.27 -28.37 15.47
N MET A 241 10.15 -29.32 15.13
CA MET A 241 11.60 -29.10 15.20
C MET A 241 12.10 -28.38 13.97
N ARG A 242 13.00 -27.42 14.18
CA ARG A 242 13.70 -26.68 13.14
C ARG A 242 15.18 -26.54 13.50
N TRP A 243 16.01 -26.31 12.50
CA TRP A 243 17.43 -26.04 12.65
C TRP A 243 17.81 -24.80 11.89
N PHE A 244 18.59 -23.95 12.52
CA PHE A 244 19.20 -22.79 11.91
C PHE A 244 20.70 -22.98 11.83
N TYR A 245 21.21 -23.11 10.61
CA TYR A 245 22.63 -23.39 10.34
C TYR A 245 23.33 -22.14 9.79
N GLY A 246 24.60 -21.93 10.23
CA GLY A 246 25.53 -20.99 9.63
C GLY A 246 26.72 -21.72 8.99
N ASP A 247 27.23 -21.22 7.87
CA ASP A 247 28.26 -21.86 7.04
C ASP A 247 29.68 -21.91 7.66
N GLN A 248 29.85 -21.32 8.84
CA GLN A 248 31.11 -21.29 9.61
C GLN A 248 30.85 -21.60 11.08
N VAL A 249 31.88 -22.07 11.78
CA VAL A 249 31.83 -22.18 13.23
C VAL A 249 32.08 -20.80 13.83
N VAL A 250 31.03 -20.18 14.35
CA VAL A 250 31.04 -18.86 14.97
C VAL A 250 30.37 -18.92 16.35
N PRO A 251 30.62 -17.93 17.25
CA PRO A 251 29.88 -17.84 18.51
C PRO A 251 28.39 -17.76 18.29
N VAL A 252 27.62 -18.53 19.02
CA VAL A 252 26.16 -18.45 19.12
C VAL A 252 25.81 -17.67 20.37
N LEU A 253 25.18 -16.52 20.21
CA LEU A 253 24.76 -15.65 21.30
C LEU A 253 23.28 -15.95 21.61
N VAL A 254 22.96 -16.26 22.86
CA VAL A 254 21.60 -16.69 23.23
C VAL A 254 21.04 -15.83 24.35
N THR A 255 19.78 -15.43 24.20
CA THR A 255 18.96 -14.70 25.18
C THR A 255 17.50 -15.14 25.08
N ASP A 256 16.64 -14.51 25.88
CA ASP A 256 15.19 -14.59 25.71
C ASP A 256 14.63 -13.37 24.97
N ASN A 257 13.60 -13.56 24.13
CA ASN A 257 12.80 -12.47 23.57
C ASN A 257 11.78 -12.00 24.62
N GLU A 258 12.29 -11.48 25.72
CA GLU A 258 11.51 -10.94 26.85
C GLU A 258 11.95 -9.51 27.16
N SER A 259 11.01 -8.68 27.62
CA SER A 259 11.30 -7.28 27.94
C SER A 259 12.34 -7.16 29.07
N ASN A 260 13.26 -6.22 28.93
CA ASN A 260 14.13 -5.78 30.01
C ASN A 260 13.34 -4.85 30.96
N ASN A 261 12.61 -5.46 31.88
CA ASN A 261 11.75 -4.73 32.83
C ASN A 261 12.55 -3.85 33.79
N GLU A 262 13.79 -4.24 34.12
CA GLU A 262 14.66 -3.44 34.99
C GLU A 262 15.02 -2.11 34.31
N ARG A 263 15.39 -2.17 33.02
CA ARG A 263 15.73 -1.00 32.26
C ARG A 263 14.51 -0.12 31.96
N LEU A 264 13.40 -0.71 31.58
CA LEU A 264 12.21 0.01 31.10
C LEU A 264 11.32 0.55 32.23
N PHE A 265 11.19 -0.23 33.33
CA PHE A 265 10.17 0.00 34.35
C PHE A 265 10.73 0.01 35.77
N GLY A 266 12.03 -0.24 35.96
CA GLY A 266 12.64 -0.35 37.30
C GLY A 266 12.21 -1.56 38.13
N SER A 267 11.59 -2.56 37.49
CA SER A 267 11.19 -3.82 38.12
C SER A 267 12.15 -4.94 37.73
N ALA A 268 12.31 -5.93 38.59
CA ALA A 268 13.23 -7.03 38.34
C ALA A 268 12.82 -7.87 37.13
N ASN A 269 13.81 -8.27 36.33
CA ASN A 269 13.65 -9.28 35.30
C ASN A 269 13.54 -10.68 35.91
N GLU A 270 12.85 -11.61 35.25
CA GLU A 270 12.83 -13.02 35.67
C GLU A 270 14.23 -13.67 35.52
N THR A 271 14.90 -13.35 34.41
CA THR A 271 16.28 -13.74 34.12
C THR A 271 17.08 -12.52 33.67
N PRO A 272 18.41 -12.51 33.75
CA PRO A 272 19.23 -11.42 33.24
C PRO A 272 19.35 -11.46 31.69
N TYR A 273 18.89 -12.54 31.05
CA TYR A 273 19.03 -12.82 29.62
C TYR A 273 17.81 -12.36 28.85
N VAL A 274 17.66 -11.04 28.67
CA VAL A 274 16.49 -10.40 28.08
C VAL A 274 16.74 -9.92 26.64
N LYS A 275 15.71 -9.38 25.98
CA LYS A 275 15.72 -9.05 24.56
C LYS A 275 16.98 -8.30 24.08
N ASP A 276 17.45 -7.33 24.85
CA ASP A 276 18.62 -6.51 24.56
C ASP A 276 19.96 -7.11 25.00
N GLY A 277 20.00 -8.34 25.49
CA GLY A 277 21.22 -9.00 25.97
C GLY A 277 22.27 -9.16 24.86
N ILE A 278 21.88 -9.43 23.60
CA ILE A 278 22.81 -9.52 22.48
C ILE A 278 23.44 -8.16 22.18
N ASP A 279 22.64 -7.08 22.15
CA ASP A 279 23.14 -5.70 22.00
C ASP A 279 24.17 -5.37 23.10
N ARG A 280 23.81 -5.63 24.36
CA ARG A 280 24.70 -5.38 25.52
C ARG A 280 26.00 -6.16 25.44
N ALA A 281 25.94 -7.40 24.98
CA ALA A 281 27.15 -8.23 24.84
C ALA A 281 28.05 -7.77 23.68
N VAL A 282 27.49 -7.43 22.52
CA VAL A 282 28.25 -7.08 21.31
C VAL A 282 28.76 -5.65 21.38
N VAL A 283 27.88 -4.69 21.71
CA VAL A 283 28.23 -3.26 21.69
C VAL A 283 28.95 -2.83 22.96
N HIS A 284 28.53 -3.33 24.13
CA HIS A 284 29.03 -2.89 25.45
C HIS A 284 29.94 -3.91 26.12
N GLY A 285 30.17 -5.10 25.53
CA GLY A 285 31.06 -6.13 26.09
C GLY A 285 30.50 -6.85 27.32
N GLU A 286 29.19 -6.76 27.59
CA GLU A 286 28.53 -7.35 28.77
C GLU A 286 28.22 -8.83 28.53
N ALA A 287 29.23 -9.69 28.54
CA ALA A 287 29.05 -11.14 28.31
C ALA A 287 28.07 -11.80 29.29
N ALA A 288 27.90 -11.26 30.48
CA ALA A 288 26.92 -11.76 31.47
C ALA A 288 25.43 -11.54 31.06
N ALA A 289 25.16 -10.78 30.01
CA ALA A 289 23.82 -10.58 29.49
C ALA A 289 23.37 -11.74 28.57
N LEU A 290 24.26 -12.68 28.26
CA LEU A 290 23.98 -13.87 27.45
C LEU A 290 23.80 -15.10 28.36
N ASP A 291 22.93 -16.02 27.96
CA ASP A 291 22.74 -17.28 28.67
C ASP A 291 23.95 -18.22 28.45
N PRO A 292 24.72 -18.54 29.47
CA PRO A 292 25.90 -19.39 29.34
C PRO A 292 25.56 -20.87 29.07
N SER A 293 24.30 -21.30 29.26
CA SER A 293 23.85 -22.64 28.92
C SER A 293 23.58 -22.79 27.41
N GLY A 294 23.49 -21.67 26.69
CA GLY A 294 23.16 -21.66 25.27
C GLY A 294 21.70 -21.98 24.97
N THR A 295 20.80 -21.78 25.96
CA THR A 295 19.36 -22.04 25.81
C THR A 295 18.56 -20.75 25.99
N GLY A 296 17.44 -20.61 25.27
CA GLY A 296 16.61 -19.42 25.34
C GLY A 296 15.50 -19.39 24.28
N THR A 297 15.07 -18.18 23.92
CA THR A 297 14.04 -17.97 22.88
C THR A 297 14.53 -17.03 21.77
N LYS A 298 15.76 -16.48 21.87
CA LYS A 298 16.40 -15.65 20.84
C LYS A 298 17.87 -16.06 20.72
N ALA A 299 18.35 -16.25 19.49
CA ALA A 299 19.75 -16.54 19.22
C ALA A 299 20.27 -15.78 18.01
N ALA A 300 21.54 -15.46 17.99
CA ALA A 300 22.23 -14.87 16.86
C ALA A 300 23.55 -15.60 16.58
N LEU A 301 23.89 -15.81 15.32
CA LEU A 301 25.20 -16.28 14.86
C LEU A 301 26.10 -15.07 14.69
N HIS A 302 27.21 -14.97 15.42
CA HIS A 302 28.05 -13.78 15.45
C HIS A 302 29.26 -13.91 14.53
N TYR A 303 29.10 -13.42 13.28
CA TYR A 303 30.20 -13.28 12.33
C TYR A 303 30.91 -11.95 12.54
N ARG A 304 32.22 -11.97 12.60
CA ARG A 304 33.07 -10.78 12.68
C ARG A 304 34.05 -10.81 11.51
N SER A 305 34.02 -9.77 10.70
CA SER A 305 34.82 -9.67 9.47
C SER A 305 35.46 -8.31 9.33
N THR A 306 36.68 -8.28 8.84
CA THR A 306 37.31 -7.07 8.29
C THR A 306 37.21 -7.17 6.78
N VAL A 307 36.45 -6.28 6.16
CA VAL A 307 36.23 -6.30 4.71
C VAL A 307 37.21 -5.35 4.06
N PRO A 308 38.05 -5.82 3.11
CA PRO A 308 39.00 -4.95 2.41
C PRO A 308 38.32 -3.81 1.66
N ALA A 309 39.03 -2.72 1.40
CA ALA A 309 38.56 -1.62 0.56
C ALA A 309 38.08 -2.12 -0.81
N GLY A 310 36.84 -1.80 -1.17
CA GLY A 310 36.18 -2.27 -2.41
C GLY A 310 35.94 -3.78 -2.46
N GLY A 311 36.21 -4.52 -1.37
CA GLY A 311 36.03 -5.96 -1.26
C GLY A 311 34.64 -6.34 -0.75
N SER A 312 34.39 -7.65 -0.64
CA SER A 312 33.16 -8.18 -0.07
C SER A 312 33.37 -9.47 0.73
N VAL A 313 32.44 -9.76 1.62
CA VAL A 313 32.33 -11.02 2.34
C VAL A 313 30.95 -11.59 2.13
N ILE A 314 30.86 -12.92 2.01
CA ILE A 314 29.58 -13.65 1.85
C ILE A 314 29.39 -14.56 3.05
N ILE A 315 28.20 -14.54 3.63
CA ILE A 315 27.79 -15.36 4.78
C ILE A 315 26.49 -16.07 4.38
N ARG A 316 26.42 -17.38 4.69
CA ARG A 316 25.30 -18.22 4.30
C ARG A 316 24.62 -18.83 5.52
N MET A 317 23.33 -18.81 5.55
CA MET A 317 22.50 -19.42 6.57
C MET A 317 21.39 -20.28 5.93
N ARG A 318 20.93 -21.27 6.67
CA ARG A 318 19.82 -22.13 6.26
C ARG A 318 18.91 -22.41 7.45
N LEU A 319 17.61 -22.15 7.29
CA LEU A 319 16.56 -22.50 8.23
C LEU A 319 15.72 -23.61 7.63
N THR A 320 15.65 -24.76 8.30
CA THR A 320 15.05 -25.96 7.71
C THR A 320 14.46 -26.89 8.78
N ASP A 321 13.61 -27.81 8.37
CA ASP A 321 13.14 -28.94 9.21
C ASP A 321 14.04 -30.19 9.11
N ASP A 322 15.08 -30.17 8.28
CA ASP A 322 16.04 -31.24 8.14
C ASP A 322 17.14 -31.21 9.22
N ASP A 323 17.26 -32.32 9.97
CA ASP A 323 18.40 -32.56 10.88
C ASP A 323 19.61 -33.10 10.12
N TRP A 324 20.47 -32.22 9.65
CA TRP A 324 21.69 -32.58 8.94
C TRP A 324 22.73 -33.28 9.82
N ALA A 325 22.70 -33.09 11.13
CA ALA A 325 23.61 -33.80 12.04
C ALA A 325 23.22 -35.29 12.13
N GLN A 326 21.94 -35.59 12.19
CA GLN A 326 21.45 -36.94 12.15
C GLN A 326 21.64 -37.58 10.74
N ALA A 327 21.43 -36.80 9.68
CA ALA A 327 21.66 -37.24 8.31
C ALA A 327 23.11 -37.64 8.06
N ALA A 328 24.10 -36.91 8.58
CA ALA A 328 25.53 -37.22 8.51
C ALA A 328 25.86 -38.50 9.28
N GLN A 329 25.26 -38.72 10.48
CA GLN A 329 25.43 -39.95 11.23
C GLN A 329 24.84 -41.18 10.48
N ALA A 330 23.81 -40.95 9.68
CA ALA A 330 23.21 -41.99 8.83
C ALA A 330 23.97 -42.25 7.52
N GLY A 331 25.16 -41.62 7.34
CA GLY A 331 26.03 -41.83 6.17
C GLY A 331 25.55 -41.08 4.91
N ARG A 332 24.69 -40.09 5.03
CA ARG A 332 24.40 -39.17 3.93
C ARG A 332 25.49 -38.11 3.87
N ASP A 333 26.27 -38.13 2.80
CA ASP A 333 27.45 -37.26 2.58
C ASP A 333 27.06 -35.81 2.21
N ALA A 334 25.96 -35.28 2.72
CA ALA A 334 25.48 -33.94 2.40
C ALA A 334 25.42 -33.09 3.67
N GLY A 335 26.15 -31.99 3.67
CA GLY A 335 26.01 -30.93 4.68
C GLY A 335 24.94 -29.89 4.28
N PRO A 336 24.55 -28.98 5.21
CA PRO A 336 23.48 -28.02 4.96
C PRO A 336 23.75 -26.99 3.84
N PHE A 337 24.98 -26.93 3.30
CA PHE A 337 25.40 -25.93 2.30
C PHE A 337 25.85 -26.55 0.95
N VAL A 338 25.72 -27.87 0.76
CA VAL A 338 26.23 -28.55 -0.45
C VAL A 338 25.49 -28.09 -1.72
N ASP A 339 24.20 -27.86 -1.65
CA ASP A 339 23.35 -27.43 -2.77
C ASP A 339 23.02 -25.92 -2.75
N PHE A 340 23.57 -25.19 -1.78
CA PHE A 340 23.20 -23.79 -1.50
C PHE A 340 23.31 -22.89 -2.74
N ASP A 341 24.48 -22.83 -3.37
CA ASP A 341 24.70 -21.96 -4.53
C ASP A 341 23.86 -22.38 -5.75
N ALA A 342 23.57 -23.66 -5.89
CA ALA A 342 22.71 -24.18 -6.96
C ALA A 342 21.24 -23.76 -6.75
N VAL A 343 20.73 -23.85 -5.52
CA VAL A 343 19.39 -23.37 -5.18
C VAL A 343 19.25 -21.87 -5.39
N MET A 344 20.18 -21.07 -4.84
CA MET A 344 20.20 -19.61 -5.01
C MET A 344 20.19 -19.21 -6.50
N SER A 345 21.07 -19.80 -7.30
CA SER A 345 21.16 -19.52 -8.73
C SER A 345 19.86 -19.91 -9.47
N THR A 346 19.29 -21.08 -9.12
CA THR A 346 18.04 -21.56 -9.73
C THR A 346 16.89 -20.61 -9.42
N ARG A 347 16.71 -20.22 -8.16
CA ARG A 347 15.61 -19.33 -7.77
C ARG A 347 15.73 -17.93 -8.39
N ARG A 348 16.94 -17.42 -8.52
CA ARG A 348 17.20 -16.15 -9.23
C ARG A 348 16.80 -16.25 -10.70
N ALA A 349 17.20 -17.32 -11.39
CA ALA A 349 16.84 -17.52 -12.79
C ALA A 349 15.32 -17.71 -12.99
N GLU A 350 14.64 -18.41 -12.07
CA GLU A 350 13.19 -18.59 -12.10
C GLU A 350 12.43 -17.27 -11.82
N ALA A 351 12.96 -16.39 -10.97
CA ALA A 351 12.45 -15.05 -10.78
C ALA A 351 12.59 -14.19 -12.06
N ASP A 352 13.72 -14.27 -12.74
CA ASP A 352 13.93 -13.62 -14.03
C ASP A 352 12.95 -14.11 -15.10
N GLU A 353 12.73 -15.43 -15.18
CA GLU A 353 11.74 -16.05 -16.09
C GLU A 353 10.32 -15.52 -15.79
N PHE A 354 9.95 -15.49 -14.51
CA PHE A 354 8.63 -15.04 -14.09
C PHE A 354 8.37 -13.57 -14.45
N TRP A 355 9.30 -12.67 -14.14
CA TRP A 355 9.13 -11.25 -14.45
C TRP A 355 9.18 -10.96 -15.94
N ALA A 356 9.92 -11.74 -16.71
CA ALA A 356 9.90 -11.66 -18.18
C ALA A 356 8.54 -12.10 -18.79
N GLU A 357 7.79 -12.95 -18.07
CA GLU A 357 6.42 -13.33 -18.44
C GLU A 357 5.40 -12.21 -18.11
N VAL A 358 5.59 -11.52 -16.96
CA VAL A 358 4.64 -10.51 -16.46
C VAL A 358 4.79 -9.18 -17.20
N VAL A 359 6.03 -8.67 -17.32
CA VAL A 359 6.29 -7.39 -17.95
C VAL A 359 6.42 -7.54 -19.48
N PRO A 360 5.69 -6.76 -20.31
CA PRO A 360 5.72 -6.89 -21.75
C PRO A 360 7.13 -6.81 -22.37
N ALA A 361 7.37 -7.57 -23.41
CA ALA A 361 8.69 -7.67 -24.03
C ALA A 361 9.13 -6.40 -24.79
N ASP A 362 8.18 -5.58 -25.21
CA ASP A 362 8.37 -4.33 -25.95
C ASP A 362 8.62 -3.11 -25.07
N VAL A 363 8.65 -3.32 -23.73
CA VAL A 363 8.98 -2.30 -22.73
C VAL A 363 10.50 -2.12 -22.65
N GLY A 364 10.96 -0.87 -22.51
CA GLY A 364 12.38 -0.55 -22.34
C GLY A 364 13.01 -1.19 -21.10
N ASP A 365 14.33 -1.39 -21.10
CA ASP A 365 15.03 -2.06 -20.00
C ASP A 365 14.90 -1.28 -18.68
N ASP A 366 14.98 0.05 -18.73
CA ASP A 366 14.85 0.89 -17.54
C ASP A 366 13.41 0.85 -17.00
N GLU A 367 12.41 0.96 -17.87
CA GLU A 367 11.00 0.83 -17.49
C GLU A 367 10.67 -0.55 -16.91
N ARG A 368 11.29 -1.62 -17.46
CA ARG A 368 11.20 -2.99 -16.92
C ARG A 368 11.80 -3.09 -15.52
N ALA A 369 12.95 -2.45 -15.30
CA ALA A 369 13.62 -2.41 -14.00
C ALA A 369 12.77 -1.66 -12.96
N VAL A 370 12.16 -0.52 -13.35
CA VAL A 370 11.22 0.23 -12.50
C VAL A 370 10.02 -0.64 -12.10
N ALA A 371 9.37 -1.28 -13.06
CA ALA A 371 8.21 -2.14 -12.80
C ALA A 371 8.56 -3.30 -11.87
N ARG A 372 9.71 -3.96 -12.08
CA ARG A 372 10.18 -5.07 -11.23
C ARG A 372 10.45 -4.62 -9.80
N GLN A 373 11.13 -3.48 -9.58
CA GLN A 373 11.37 -2.95 -8.24
C GLN A 373 10.07 -2.51 -7.56
N ALA A 374 9.13 -1.89 -8.29
CA ALA A 374 7.80 -1.54 -7.77
C ALA A 374 7.04 -2.78 -7.27
N PHE A 375 6.99 -3.84 -8.07
CA PHE A 375 6.34 -5.09 -7.68
C PHE A 375 7.08 -5.80 -6.53
N ALA A 376 8.41 -5.75 -6.52
CA ALA A 376 9.22 -6.27 -5.42
C ALA A 376 8.90 -5.57 -4.11
N GLY A 377 8.81 -4.23 -4.11
CA GLY A 377 8.42 -3.44 -2.94
C GLY A 377 7.07 -3.86 -2.38
N MET A 378 6.07 -4.01 -3.24
CA MET A 378 4.73 -4.47 -2.84
C MET A 378 4.74 -5.90 -2.24
N LEU A 379 5.57 -6.80 -2.80
CA LEU A 379 5.73 -8.16 -2.28
C LEU A 379 6.46 -8.20 -0.93
N TRP A 380 7.46 -7.36 -0.74
CA TRP A 380 8.15 -7.18 0.53
C TRP A 380 7.27 -6.51 1.59
N SER A 381 6.30 -5.67 1.19
CA SER A 381 5.38 -4.98 2.10
C SER A 381 4.22 -5.84 2.58
N LYS A 382 4.22 -7.15 2.32
CA LYS A 382 3.35 -8.11 3.00
C LYS A 382 3.78 -8.23 4.46
N GLN A 383 2.82 -8.20 5.38
CA GLN A 383 3.11 -8.30 6.81
C GLN A 383 2.04 -9.11 7.54
N TYR A 384 2.46 -9.88 8.53
CA TYR A 384 1.53 -10.45 9.49
C TYR A 384 1.00 -9.34 10.40
N TYR A 385 -0.31 -9.19 10.43
CA TYR A 385 -0.99 -8.23 11.28
C TYR A 385 -1.86 -8.96 12.29
N ALA A 386 -1.56 -8.77 13.57
CA ALA A 386 -2.30 -9.38 14.67
C ALA A 386 -2.88 -8.32 15.59
N LEU A 387 -4.19 -8.38 15.80
CA LEU A 387 -4.91 -7.57 16.78
C LEU A 387 -6.21 -8.27 17.16
N ASP A 388 -6.36 -8.60 18.44
CA ASP A 388 -7.59 -9.11 19.02
C ASP A 388 -8.20 -8.04 19.93
N VAL A 389 -9.13 -7.26 19.35
CA VAL A 389 -9.78 -6.15 20.06
C VAL A 389 -10.71 -6.66 21.15
N GLU A 390 -11.36 -7.82 20.97
CA GLU A 390 -12.22 -8.41 22.01
C GLU A 390 -11.41 -8.70 23.27
N ARG A 391 -10.26 -9.30 23.11
CA ARG A 391 -9.32 -9.57 24.19
C ARG A 391 -8.77 -8.29 24.82
N TRP A 392 -8.31 -7.36 23.99
CA TRP A 392 -7.77 -6.08 24.45
C TRP A 392 -8.78 -5.30 25.29
N VAL A 393 -10.03 -5.18 24.83
CA VAL A 393 -11.12 -4.51 25.53
C VAL A 393 -11.46 -5.22 26.84
N ALA A 394 -11.46 -6.55 26.86
CA ALA A 394 -11.71 -7.33 28.08
C ALA A 394 -10.61 -7.13 29.14
N GLU A 395 -9.34 -7.10 28.73
CA GLU A 395 -8.20 -6.84 29.63
C GLU A 395 -8.21 -5.42 30.21
N HIS A 396 -8.83 -4.46 29.51
CA HIS A 396 -9.04 -3.10 30.01
C HIS A 396 -10.34 -2.92 30.81
N GLY A 397 -10.98 -4.03 31.20
CA GLY A 397 -12.10 -4.04 32.14
C GLY A 397 -13.46 -3.64 31.53
N ALA A 398 -13.61 -3.66 30.21
CA ALA A 398 -14.90 -3.42 29.59
C ALA A 398 -15.82 -4.64 29.71
N ASP A 399 -17.05 -4.41 30.17
CA ASP A 399 -18.10 -5.43 30.15
C ASP A 399 -18.75 -5.45 28.75
N PRO A 400 -18.70 -6.56 27.99
CA PRO A 400 -19.34 -6.65 26.68
C PRO A 400 -20.85 -6.47 26.70
N LEU A 401 -21.50 -6.63 27.85
CA LEU A 401 -22.94 -6.42 28.07
C LEU A 401 -23.25 -5.12 28.81
N GLY A 402 -22.23 -4.40 29.25
CA GLY A 402 -22.35 -3.15 30.00
C GLY A 402 -22.52 -1.92 29.09
N ALA A 403 -22.65 -0.76 29.73
CA ALA A 403 -22.63 0.52 29.04
C ALA A 403 -21.27 0.72 28.36
N ALA A 404 -21.26 1.48 27.25
CA ALA A 404 -20.03 1.86 26.56
C ALA A 404 -19.01 2.43 27.55
N SER A 405 -17.84 1.81 27.56
CA SER A 405 -16.77 2.19 28.47
C SER A 405 -16.06 3.36 27.87
N GLY A 406 -15.81 4.31 27.80
CA GLY A 406 -15.00 5.34 27.12
C GLY A 406 -13.64 4.82 26.57
N LEU A 407 -13.52 3.50 26.43
CA LEU A 407 -12.35 2.86 25.83
C LEU A 407 -12.38 3.06 24.32
N ARG A 408 -11.22 3.28 23.75
CA ARG A 408 -11.04 3.35 22.31
C ARG A 408 -11.42 2.01 21.67
N ASN A 409 -11.98 2.06 20.48
CA ASN A 409 -12.41 0.89 19.72
C ASN A 409 -13.44 -0.03 20.40
N HIS A 410 -14.06 0.39 21.48
CA HIS A 410 -15.09 -0.42 22.16
C HIS A 410 -16.28 -0.71 21.23
N ASP A 411 -16.52 0.13 20.23
CA ASP A 411 -17.58 -0.09 19.23
C ASP A 411 -17.19 -1.15 18.19
N TRP A 412 -15.91 -1.48 18.06
CA TRP A 412 -15.40 -2.44 17.08
C TRP A 412 -14.75 -3.67 17.73
N ARG A 413 -15.27 -4.10 18.86
CA ARG A 413 -14.73 -5.20 19.68
C ARG A 413 -14.65 -6.55 18.97
N HIS A 414 -15.35 -6.75 17.86
CA HIS A 414 -15.36 -8.00 17.11
C HIS A 414 -14.16 -8.11 16.13
N LEU A 415 -13.32 -7.11 16.05
CA LEU A 415 -12.13 -7.16 15.20
C LEU A 415 -11.13 -8.17 15.78
N ILE A 416 -10.83 -9.20 15.00
CA ILE A 416 -9.77 -10.17 15.26
C ILE A 416 -8.98 -10.32 13.97
N ALA A 417 -7.82 -9.70 13.92
CA ALA A 417 -6.88 -9.77 12.81
C ALA A 417 -5.75 -10.75 13.15
N GLU A 418 -5.50 -11.69 12.27
CA GLU A 418 -4.42 -12.70 12.36
C GLU A 418 -4.04 -13.13 10.93
N ASP A 419 -3.77 -12.18 10.06
CA ASP A 419 -3.68 -12.43 8.63
C ASP A 419 -2.44 -11.75 8.03
N ILE A 420 -1.96 -12.27 6.90
CA ILE A 420 -0.96 -11.59 6.07
C ILE A 420 -1.67 -10.54 5.22
N ILE A 421 -1.30 -9.29 5.43
CA ILE A 421 -1.90 -8.13 4.77
C ILE A 421 -0.84 -7.39 3.96
N SER A 422 -1.24 -6.87 2.81
CA SER A 422 -0.43 -5.92 2.04
C SER A 422 -0.51 -4.56 2.71
N MET A 423 0.59 -4.11 3.30
CA MET A 423 0.67 -2.85 4.01
C MET A 423 0.93 -1.69 3.04
N PRO A 424 0.50 -0.47 3.38
CA PRO A 424 0.93 0.72 2.66
C PRO A 424 2.45 0.87 2.72
N ASP A 425 3.02 0.74 3.91
CA ASP A 425 4.44 0.77 4.20
C ASP A 425 4.74 -0.12 5.43
N LYS A 426 5.96 -0.66 5.55
CA LYS A 426 6.35 -1.52 6.67
C LYS A 426 7.00 -0.77 7.83
N TRP A 427 7.22 0.51 7.69
CA TRP A 427 7.82 1.33 8.73
C TRP A 427 6.84 2.35 9.29
N GLU A 428 6.22 3.21 8.45
CA GLU A 428 5.32 4.28 8.89
C GLU A 428 3.90 3.78 9.10
N TYR A 429 3.42 2.90 8.23
CA TYR A 429 2.06 2.37 8.23
C TYR A 429 2.02 0.84 8.31
N PRO A 430 2.57 0.22 9.38
CA PRO A 430 2.61 -1.23 9.54
C PRO A 430 1.26 -1.78 10.04
N TRP A 431 0.17 -1.33 9.43
CA TRP A 431 -1.22 -1.74 9.67
C TRP A 431 -2.01 -1.69 8.38
N PHE A 432 -3.22 -2.24 8.38
CA PHE A 432 -4.04 -2.15 7.18
C PHE A 432 -4.60 -0.75 6.94
N ALA A 433 -4.69 -0.36 5.67
CA ALA A 433 -5.42 0.82 5.21
C ALA A 433 -6.38 0.38 4.10
N ALA A 434 -7.67 0.62 4.29
CA ALA A 434 -8.70 -0.06 3.48
C ALA A 434 -8.67 0.31 2.00
N TRP A 435 -8.50 1.59 1.65
CA TRP A 435 -8.50 1.96 0.24
C TRP A 435 -7.15 1.72 -0.44
N ASP A 436 -6.05 1.85 0.28
CA ASP A 436 -4.71 1.45 -0.18
C ASP A 436 -4.70 -0.01 -0.60
N LEU A 437 -5.20 -0.88 0.25
CA LEU A 437 -5.26 -2.32 0.00
C LEU A 437 -6.08 -2.65 -1.25
N ALA A 438 -7.13 -1.89 -1.57
CA ALA A 438 -7.88 -2.07 -2.81
C ALA A 438 -7.03 -1.76 -4.06
N PHE A 439 -6.22 -0.69 -4.04
CA PHE A 439 -5.26 -0.39 -5.12
C PHE A 439 -4.13 -1.41 -5.19
N HIS A 440 -3.64 -1.89 -4.04
CA HIS A 440 -2.66 -2.97 -3.99
C HIS A 440 -3.21 -4.24 -4.65
N ALA A 441 -4.45 -4.64 -4.32
CA ALA A 441 -5.08 -5.82 -4.90
C ALA A 441 -5.22 -5.73 -6.42
N VAL A 442 -5.55 -4.56 -6.96
CA VAL A 442 -5.57 -4.31 -8.41
C VAL A 442 -4.21 -4.56 -9.05
N THR A 443 -3.14 -4.14 -8.38
CA THR A 443 -1.77 -4.36 -8.85
C THR A 443 -1.36 -5.83 -8.72
N PHE A 444 -1.61 -6.47 -7.57
CA PHE A 444 -1.34 -7.88 -7.38
C PHE A 444 -2.05 -8.77 -8.40
N ALA A 445 -3.25 -8.41 -8.84
CA ALA A 445 -3.99 -9.18 -9.85
C ALA A 445 -3.22 -9.34 -11.18
N ALA A 446 -2.27 -8.45 -11.47
CA ALA A 446 -1.42 -8.59 -12.65
C ALA A 446 -0.51 -9.83 -12.57
N PHE A 447 -0.08 -10.25 -11.38
CA PHE A 447 0.89 -11.33 -11.21
C PHE A 447 0.52 -12.38 -10.13
N ASP A 448 -0.32 -12.05 -9.14
CA ASP A 448 -0.76 -12.91 -8.04
C ASP A 448 -2.26 -12.72 -7.76
N VAL A 449 -3.11 -13.28 -8.62
CA VAL A 449 -4.58 -13.15 -8.53
C VAL A 449 -5.14 -13.76 -7.25
N GLY A 450 -4.57 -14.88 -6.80
CA GLY A 450 -5.00 -15.57 -5.58
C GLY A 450 -4.86 -14.66 -4.36
N PHE A 451 -3.71 -14.05 -4.18
CA PHE A 451 -3.48 -13.09 -3.10
C PHE A 451 -4.35 -11.82 -3.24
N ALA A 452 -4.51 -11.29 -4.45
CA ALA A 452 -5.37 -10.14 -4.70
C ALA A 452 -6.82 -10.39 -4.26
N LYS A 453 -7.41 -11.53 -4.63
CA LYS A 453 -8.75 -11.93 -4.19
C LYS A 453 -8.83 -12.08 -2.68
N HIS A 454 -7.83 -12.75 -2.09
CA HIS A 454 -7.77 -12.95 -0.64
C HIS A 454 -7.76 -11.61 0.12
N GLN A 455 -6.97 -10.63 -0.32
CA GLN A 455 -6.92 -9.30 0.31
C GLN A 455 -8.27 -8.57 0.24
N LEU A 456 -8.97 -8.65 -0.89
CA LEU A 456 -10.30 -8.05 -1.03
C LEU A 456 -11.36 -8.75 -0.18
N GLU A 457 -11.33 -10.09 -0.10
CA GLU A 457 -12.23 -10.85 0.75
C GLU A 457 -11.98 -10.62 2.23
N LEU A 458 -10.71 -10.42 2.63
CA LEU A 458 -10.28 -10.27 4.00
C LEU A 458 -10.97 -9.09 4.69
N LEU A 459 -10.85 -7.87 4.13
CA LEU A 459 -11.47 -6.70 4.73
C LEU A 459 -13.01 -6.72 4.69
N LEU A 460 -13.59 -7.56 3.85
CA LEU A 460 -15.03 -7.80 3.81
C LEU A 460 -15.46 -8.95 4.72
N ASP A 461 -14.53 -9.67 5.35
CA ASP A 461 -14.86 -10.72 6.33
C ASP A 461 -15.49 -10.13 7.59
N ARG A 462 -16.29 -10.96 8.27
CA ARG A 462 -16.98 -10.60 9.52
C ARG A 462 -16.04 -10.11 10.63
N ARG A 463 -14.78 -10.50 10.57
CA ARG A 463 -13.75 -10.10 11.55
C ARG A 463 -13.27 -8.66 11.34
N TYR A 464 -13.40 -8.13 10.11
CA TYR A 464 -12.98 -6.78 9.74
C TYR A 464 -14.17 -5.86 9.47
N LEU A 465 -15.16 -6.32 8.70
CA LEU A 465 -16.35 -5.53 8.38
C LEU A 465 -17.23 -5.39 9.62
N HIS A 466 -17.47 -4.15 10.05
CA HIS A 466 -18.33 -3.89 11.22
C HIS A 466 -19.74 -4.44 11.00
N PRO A 467 -20.44 -4.96 12.06
CA PRO A 467 -21.80 -5.48 11.94
C PRO A 467 -22.83 -4.51 11.38
N ASN A 468 -22.63 -3.19 11.51
CA ASN A 468 -23.49 -2.17 10.89
C ASN A 468 -23.26 -2.00 9.38
N GLY A 469 -22.25 -2.68 8.82
CA GLY A 469 -21.86 -2.61 7.41
C GLY A 469 -20.71 -1.65 7.10
N GLN A 470 -20.19 -0.92 8.08
CA GLN A 470 -19.04 -0.05 7.89
C GLN A 470 -17.79 -0.87 7.57
N LEU A 471 -17.02 -0.45 6.57
CA LEU A 471 -15.65 -0.83 6.37
C LEU A 471 -14.80 0.30 6.94
N PRO A 472 -14.15 0.10 8.09
CA PRO A 472 -13.30 1.12 8.70
C PRO A 472 -12.09 1.44 7.82
N ALA A 473 -11.60 2.67 7.89
CA ALA A 473 -10.41 3.08 7.14
C ALA A 473 -9.17 2.31 7.62
N TYR A 474 -9.02 2.19 8.93
CA TYR A 474 -7.94 1.53 9.65
C TYR A 474 -8.40 1.20 11.08
N GLU A 475 -7.52 0.61 11.93
CA GLU A 475 -7.94 0.02 13.20
C GLU A 475 -8.16 1.00 14.35
N TRP A 476 -7.66 2.22 14.29
CA TRP A 476 -7.66 3.09 15.49
C TRP A 476 -8.71 4.21 15.50
N ASN A 477 -9.30 4.56 14.38
CA ASN A 477 -10.35 5.57 14.32
C ASN A 477 -11.56 5.08 13.53
N PHE A 478 -12.58 4.66 14.28
CA PHE A 478 -13.80 4.10 13.70
C PHE A 478 -14.66 5.15 12.97
N SER A 479 -14.49 6.43 13.27
CA SER A 479 -15.27 7.51 12.61
C SER A 479 -14.75 7.85 11.22
N ASP A 480 -13.48 7.57 10.92
CA ASP A 480 -12.87 7.82 9.62
C ASP A 480 -13.29 6.76 8.60
N VAL A 481 -13.48 7.20 7.37
CA VAL A 481 -13.81 6.33 6.25
C VAL A 481 -13.01 6.72 5.03
N ASN A 482 -12.61 5.70 4.26
CA ASN A 482 -11.96 5.87 2.98
C ASN A 482 -12.97 5.83 1.84
N PRO A 483 -12.60 6.30 0.64
CA PRO A 483 -13.42 6.15 -0.55
C PRO A 483 -13.84 4.68 -0.78
N PRO A 484 -15.10 4.41 -1.17
CA PRO A 484 -15.60 3.05 -1.34
C PRO A 484 -15.13 2.43 -2.67
N VAL A 485 -13.81 2.30 -2.85
CA VAL A 485 -13.18 1.75 -4.06
C VAL A 485 -13.14 0.22 -4.12
N HIS A 486 -13.56 -0.45 -3.05
CA HIS A 486 -13.46 -1.89 -2.92
C HIS A 486 -14.26 -2.67 -3.97
N ALA A 487 -15.46 -2.16 -4.35
CA ALA A 487 -16.27 -2.77 -5.40
C ALA A 487 -15.61 -2.64 -6.78
N TRP A 488 -14.97 -1.51 -7.06
CA TRP A 488 -14.17 -1.33 -8.26
C TRP A 488 -13.03 -2.35 -8.34
N ALA A 489 -12.23 -2.44 -7.27
CA ALA A 489 -11.12 -3.37 -7.21
C ALA A 489 -11.59 -4.83 -7.37
N THR A 490 -12.69 -5.21 -6.70
CA THR A 490 -13.30 -6.54 -6.80
C THR A 490 -13.68 -6.88 -8.23
N TYR A 491 -14.40 -5.97 -8.91
CA TYR A 491 -14.82 -6.20 -10.28
C TYR A 491 -13.64 -6.25 -11.25
N PHE A 492 -12.66 -5.37 -11.09
CA PHE A 492 -11.44 -5.37 -11.90
C PHE A 492 -10.65 -6.68 -11.75
N VAL A 493 -10.42 -7.15 -10.52
CA VAL A 493 -9.72 -8.41 -10.25
C VAL A 493 -10.48 -9.60 -10.84
N TYR A 494 -11.81 -9.63 -10.70
CA TYR A 494 -12.66 -10.66 -11.30
C TYR A 494 -12.54 -10.70 -12.82
N GLU A 495 -12.68 -9.56 -13.49
CA GLU A 495 -12.62 -9.49 -14.96
C GLU A 495 -11.22 -9.82 -15.49
N LEU A 496 -10.17 -9.39 -14.80
CA LEU A 496 -8.79 -9.71 -15.17
C LEU A 496 -8.51 -11.22 -15.01
N ASP A 497 -8.99 -11.83 -13.94
CA ASP A 497 -8.88 -13.29 -13.73
C ASP A 497 -9.63 -14.05 -14.82
N LYS A 498 -10.87 -13.65 -15.10
CA LYS A 498 -11.70 -14.21 -16.16
C LYS A 498 -11.04 -14.09 -17.53
N ALA A 499 -10.39 -12.96 -17.81
CA ALA A 499 -9.65 -12.76 -19.07
C ALA A 499 -8.44 -13.71 -19.20
N LYS A 500 -7.73 -13.97 -18.10
CA LYS A 500 -6.55 -14.86 -18.06
C LYS A 500 -6.91 -16.33 -18.08
N SER A 501 -7.91 -16.73 -17.28
CA SER A 501 -8.30 -18.15 -17.09
C SER A 501 -9.36 -18.63 -18.09
N GLY A 502 -10.06 -17.68 -18.73
CA GLY A 502 -11.23 -17.97 -19.57
C GLY A 502 -12.53 -18.23 -18.77
N VAL A 503 -12.48 -18.31 -17.47
CA VAL A 503 -13.62 -18.60 -16.58
C VAL A 503 -13.66 -17.63 -15.40
N GLY A 504 -14.77 -16.95 -15.20
CA GLY A 504 -14.94 -16.05 -14.05
C GLY A 504 -15.16 -16.80 -12.73
N ASP A 505 -14.47 -16.39 -11.67
CA ASP A 505 -14.68 -16.91 -10.32
C ASP A 505 -15.93 -16.29 -9.69
N ARG A 506 -17.07 -16.89 -9.99
CA ARG A 506 -18.36 -16.39 -9.54
C ARG A 506 -18.57 -16.52 -8.04
N VAL A 507 -17.94 -17.51 -7.40
CA VAL A 507 -18.04 -17.67 -5.94
C VAL A 507 -17.38 -16.49 -5.22
N PHE A 508 -16.22 -16.08 -5.69
CA PHE A 508 -15.56 -14.86 -5.22
C PHE A 508 -16.46 -13.64 -5.45
N LEU A 509 -16.95 -13.44 -6.67
CA LEU A 509 -17.75 -12.27 -7.01
C LEU A 509 -19.05 -12.19 -6.20
N GLU A 510 -19.77 -13.30 -6.06
CA GLU A 510 -21.02 -13.37 -5.30
C GLU A 510 -20.79 -13.12 -3.82
N ARG A 511 -19.77 -13.73 -3.22
CA ARG A 511 -19.40 -13.52 -1.82
C ARG A 511 -19.04 -12.07 -1.54
N ALA A 512 -18.23 -11.47 -2.39
CA ALA A 512 -17.88 -10.05 -2.28
C ALA A 512 -19.12 -9.16 -2.43
N PHE A 513 -20.01 -9.42 -3.40
CA PHE A 513 -21.23 -8.66 -3.61
C PHE A 513 -22.12 -8.66 -2.37
N GLN A 514 -22.37 -9.82 -1.75
CA GLN A 514 -23.21 -9.95 -0.56
C GLN A 514 -22.68 -9.14 0.65
N ARG A 515 -21.40 -8.94 0.72
CA ARG A 515 -20.76 -8.15 1.78
C ARG A 515 -20.71 -6.66 1.41
N LEU A 516 -20.41 -6.34 0.18
CA LEU A 516 -20.36 -4.97 -0.33
C LEU A 516 -21.73 -4.30 -0.34
N ILE A 517 -22.81 -5.03 -0.60
CA ILE A 517 -24.16 -4.44 -0.57
C ILE A 517 -24.58 -4.02 0.86
N ARG A 518 -24.03 -4.66 1.91
CA ARG A 518 -24.22 -4.23 3.29
C ARG A 518 -23.45 -2.93 3.56
N ASN A 519 -22.22 -2.85 3.06
CA ASN A 519 -21.41 -1.62 3.14
C ASN A 519 -22.06 -0.48 2.35
N PHE A 520 -22.63 -0.76 1.18
CA PHE A 520 -23.41 0.22 0.42
C PHE A 520 -24.62 0.73 1.21
N GLY A 521 -25.34 -0.15 1.92
CA GLY A 521 -26.45 0.24 2.80
C GLY A 521 -25.98 1.16 3.95
N TRP A 522 -24.80 0.90 4.52
CA TRP A 522 -24.22 1.77 5.53
C TRP A 522 -23.93 3.18 4.97
N TRP A 523 -23.36 3.27 3.76
CA TRP A 523 -23.11 4.53 3.07
C TRP A 523 -24.41 5.30 2.77
N LEU A 524 -25.47 4.61 2.32
CA LEU A 524 -26.78 5.25 2.06
C LEU A 524 -27.35 5.93 3.31
N ASN A 525 -27.01 5.45 4.51
CA ASN A 525 -27.42 6.07 5.76
C ASN A 525 -26.58 7.30 6.14
N ARG A 526 -25.53 7.63 5.37
CA ARG A 526 -24.68 8.82 5.53
C ARG A 526 -24.97 9.91 4.49
N LYS A 527 -26.13 9.91 3.92
CA LYS A 527 -26.61 11.01 3.08
C LYS A 527 -26.68 12.31 3.87
N ASP A 528 -26.79 13.40 3.11
CA ASP A 528 -27.04 14.71 3.71
C ASP A 528 -28.35 14.75 4.54
N ALA A 529 -28.38 15.67 5.51
CA ALA A 529 -29.48 15.77 6.45
C ALA A 529 -30.85 16.12 5.81
N ASP A 530 -30.86 16.60 4.58
CA ASP A 530 -32.06 16.96 3.83
C ASP A 530 -32.50 15.86 2.85
N ASP A 531 -31.85 14.69 2.88
CA ASP A 531 -32.09 13.53 2.00
C ASP A 531 -32.09 13.86 0.50
N ARG A 532 -31.18 14.74 0.08
CA ARG A 532 -31.07 15.20 -1.32
C ARG A 532 -30.21 14.31 -2.21
N ASN A 533 -29.68 13.23 -1.66
CA ASN A 533 -28.78 12.28 -2.33
C ASN A 533 -27.40 12.86 -2.69
N VAL A 534 -26.93 13.85 -1.94
CA VAL A 534 -25.52 14.23 -1.86
C VAL A 534 -24.91 13.60 -0.62
N PHE A 535 -23.57 13.45 -0.59
CA PHE A 535 -22.91 12.72 0.47
C PHE A 535 -21.87 13.58 1.18
N GLN A 536 -21.84 13.41 2.50
CA GLN A 536 -20.82 13.94 3.38
C GLN A 536 -19.89 12.77 3.72
N GLY A 537 -18.85 12.61 2.97
CA GLY A 537 -17.87 11.52 3.16
C GLY A 537 -16.97 11.75 4.36
N GLY A 538 -16.90 12.99 4.87
CA GLY A 538 -15.93 13.36 5.89
C GLY A 538 -14.51 13.34 5.34
N PHE A 539 -13.60 12.67 6.03
CA PHE A 539 -12.18 12.60 5.74
C PHE A 539 -11.84 12.15 4.29
N LEU A 540 -12.29 10.98 3.90
CA LEU A 540 -12.08 10.36 2.57
C LEU A 540 -10.59 10.26 2.14
N GLY A 541 -9.66 10.17 3.08
CA GLY A 541 -8.23 9.98 2.78
C GLY A 541 -7.54 11.16 2.08
N LEU A 542 -8.15 12.34 2.07
CA LEU A 542 -7.58 13.54 1.43
C LEU A 542 -7.26 14.61 2.49
N ASP A 543 -6.28 14.36 3.32
CA ASP A 543 -5.97 15.05 4.57
C ASP A 543 -6.21 16.58 4.55
N ASN A 544 -5.29 17.33 3.99
CA ASN A 544 -5.34 18.78 4.01
C ASN A 544 -5.95 19.42 2.76
N ILE A 545 -6.64 18.65 1.89
CA ILE A 545 -7.14 19.13 0.58
C ILE A 545 -8.12 20.29 0.68
N GLY A 546 -8.93 20.31 1.74
CA GLY A 546 -10.03 21.24 1.93
C GLY A 546 -9.60 22.57 2.57
N VAL A 547 -10.56 23.49 2.63
CA VAL A 547 -10.43 24.75 3.38
C VAL A 547 -10.45 24.49 4.88
N PHE A 548 -11.25 23.50 5.29
CA PHE A 548 -11.43 23.04 6.67
C PHE A 548 -10.98 21.60 6.83
N ASP A 549 -10.64 21.21 8.04
CA ASP A 549 -10.49 19.82 8.40
C ASP A 549 -11.83 19.08 8.21
N ARG A 550 -11.82 18.10 7.32
CA ARG A 550 -13.03 17.33 6.94
C ARG A 550 -13.42 16.28 7.98
N SER A 551 -12.52 15.95 8.91
CA SER A 551 -12.78 15.04 10.04
C SER A 551 -13.32 15.73 11.27
N ALA A 552 -13.23 17.07 11.32
CA ALA A 552 -13.64 17.87 12.46
C ALA A 552 -14.99 18.60 12.21
N PRO A 553 -15.68 19.00 13.25
CA PRO A 553 -16.82 19.92 13.13
C PRO A 553 -16.41 21.21 12.44
N LEU A 554 -17.20 21.63 11.43
CA LEU A 554 -16.88 22.84 10.68
C LEU A 554 -16.92 24.10 11.56
N PRO A 555 -15.95 25.01 11.44
CA PRO A 555 -15.92 26.25 12.22
C PRO A 555 -17.12 27.15 11.94
N THR A 556 -17.78 26.98 10.80
CA THR A 556 -19.02 27.68 10.44
C THR A 556 -20.27 27.13 11.12
N GLY A 557 -20.17 25.99 11.84
CA GLY A 557 -21.32 25.27 12.41
C GLY A 557 -22.26 24.65 11.37
N GLY A 558 -21.92 24.71 10.08
CA GLY A 558 -22.69 24.17 8.96
C GLY A 558 -22.31 22.73 8.60
N ARG A 559 -22.56 22.39 7.36
CA ARG A 559 -22.20 21.09 6.78
C ARG A 559 -21.60 21.27 5.39
N LEU A 560 -20.85 20.25 4.94
CA LEU A 560 -20.18 20.25 3.64
C LEU A 560 -20.84 19.19 2.74
N ASP A 561 -21.46 19.62 1.66
CA ASP A 561 -21.89 18.73 0.57
C ASP A 561 -20.64 18.49 -0.31
N GLN A 562 -20.09 17.26 -0.29
CA GLN A 562 -18.81 16.96 -0.89
C GLN A 562 -18.96 16.44 -2.33
N ALA A 563 -18.23 17.06 -3.27
CA ALA A 563 -18.25 16.68 -4.68
C ALA A 563 -17.56 15.33 -4.90
N ASP A 564 -16.44 15.08 -4.24
CA ASP A 564 -15.76 13.77 -4.28
C ASP A 564 -16.57 12.69 -3.56
N GLY A 565 -17.09 12.95 -2.36
CA GLY A 565 -17.92 11.98 -1.62
C GLY A 565 -19.15 11.54 -2.43
N THR A 566 -19.79 12.49 -3.10
CA THR A 566 -20.94 12.21 -3.97
C THR A 566 -20.51 11.43 -5.22
N ALA A 567 -19.39 11.78 -5.83
CA ALA A 567 -18.83 11.07 -6.99
C ALA A 567 -18.40 9.63 -6.65
N TRP A 568 -17.79 9.42 -5.50
CA TRP A 568 -17.43 8.08 -5.01
C TRP A 568 -18.64 7.19 -4.84
N MET A 569 -19.73 7.72 -4.33
CA MET A 569 -20.98 6.95 -4.19
C MET A 569 -21.62 6.65 -5.54
N ALA A 570 -21.56 7.56 -6.51
CA ALA A 570 -22.00 7.28 -7.87
C ALA A 570 -21.16 6.13 -8.50
N LEU A 571 -19.83 6.17 -8.36
CA LEU A 571 -18.95 5.10 -8.82
C LEU A 571 -19.27 3.76 -8.11
N TYR A 572 -19.53 3.80 -6.81
CA TYR A 572 -19.91 2.60 -6.05
C TYR A 572 -21.18 1.95 -6.59
N CYS A 573 -22.24 2.76 -6.86
CA CYS A 573 -23.44 2.29 -7.54
C CYS A 573 -23.11 1.60 -8.87
N GLN A 574 -22.28 2.23 -9.69
CA GLN A 574 -21.89 1.72 -11.01
C GLN A 574 -21.16 0.38 -10.91
N ASN A 575 -20.19 0.25 -10.00
CA ASN A 575 -19.42 -0.97 -9.87
C ASN A 575 -20.27 -2.13 -9.30
N LEU A 576 -21.09 -1.87 -8.30
CA LEU A 576 -22.03 -2.86 -7.79
C LEU A 576 -23.07 -3.25 -8.85
N PHE A 577 -23.51 -2.30 -9.69
CA PHE A 577 -24.39 -2.57 -10.84
C PHE A 577 -23.72 -3.55 -11.81
N GLN A 578 -22.46 -3.31 -12.19
CA GLN A 578 -21.70 -4.21 -13.06
C GLN A 578 -21.62 -5.63 -12.47
N ILE A 579 -21.30 -5.74 -11.18
CA ILE A 579 -21.25 -7.04 -10.47
C ILE A 579 -22.65 -7.70 -10.46
N ALA A 580 -23.71 -6.95 -10.15
CA ALA A 580 -25.06 -7.48 -10.10
C ALA A 580 -25.53 -7.99 -11.48
N VAL A 581 -25.20 -7.28 -12.55
CA VAL A 581 -25.50 -7.69 -13.94
C VAL A 581 -24.73 -8.96 -14.31
N GLU A 582 -23.45 -9.07 -13.95
CA GLU A 582 -22.66 -10.28 -14.20
C GLU A 582 -23.23 -11.48 -13.46
N LEU A 583 -23.61 -11.33 -12.21
CA LEU A 583 -24.24 -12.39 -11.40
C LEU A 583 -25.65 -12.75 -11.91
N ALA A 584 -26.38 -11.77 -12.46
CA ALA A 584 -27.72 -11.96 -12.99
C ALA A 584 -27.80 -12.91 -14.19
N ARG A 585 -26.69 -13.12 -14.89
CA ARG A 585 -26.61 -14.07 -16.00
C ARG A 585 -26.92 -15.51 -15.58
N GLU A 586 -26.66 -15.86 -14.34
CA GLU A 586 -27.00 -17.18 -13.78
C GLU A 586 -28.15 -17.11 -12.78
N ASN A 587 -28.26 -16.03 -12.02
CA ASN A 587 -29.33 -15.88 -11.01
C ASN A 587 -30.08 -14.55 -11.18
N PRO A 588 -31.28 -14.57 -11.79
CA PRO A 588 -32.05 -13.35 -12.09
C PRO A 588 -32.45 -12.53 -10.86
N VAL A 589 -32.31 -13.05 -9.64
CA VAL A 589 -32.55 -12.27 -8.40
C VAL A 589 -31.66 -11.02 -8.32
N TYR A 590 -30.46 -11.07 -8.89
CA TYR A 590 -29.56 -9.92 -8.91
C TYR A 590 -30.03 -8.76 -9.82
N LEU A 591 -31.01 -8.98 -10.69
CA LEU A 591 -31.61 -7.89 -11.47
C LEU A 591 -32.35 -6.87 -10.60
N GLU A 592 -32.93 -7.30 -9.48
CA GLU A 592 -33.57 -6.38 -8.52
C GLU A 592 -32.51 -5.45 -7.89
N HIS A 593 -31.33 -5.99 -7.55
CA HIS A 593 -30.21 -5.18 -7.07
C HIS A 593 -29.68 -4.25 -8.15
N ALA A 594 -29.51 -4.73 -9.38
CA ALA A 594 -29.09 -3.91 -10.50
C ALA A 594 -30.03 -2.72 -10.72
N GLN A 595 -31.36 -2.94 -10.67
CA GLN A 595 -32.35 -1.87 -10.78
C GLN A 595 -32.23 -0.86 -9.64
N MET A 596 -32.14 -1.31 -8.38
CA MET A 596 -31.97 -0.45 -7.20
C MET A 596 -30.72 0.41 -7.32
N LEU A 597 -29.58 -0.17 -7.72
CA LEU A 597 -28.30 0.53 -7.86
C LEU A 597 -28.35 1.57 -8.98
N LEU A 598 -29.01 1.26 -10.08
CA LEU A 598 -29.23 2.19 -11.19
C LEU A 598 -30.09 3.38 -10.75
N GLU A 599 -31.17 3.14 -10.01
CA GLU A 599 -32.04 4.20 -9.48
C GLU A 599 -31.28 5.10 -8.49
N ASN A 600 -30.48 4.52 -7.57
CA ASN A 600 -29.62 5.31 -6.68
C ASN A 600 -28.60 6.15 -7.44
N PHE A 601 -27.94 5.56 -8.46
CA PHE A 601 -27.05 6.32 -9.33
C PHE A 601 -27.76 7.50 -9.99
N ALA A 602 -28.96 7.27 -10.51
CA ALA A 602 -29.75 8.31 -11.17
C ALA A 602 -30.11 9.47 -10.23
N TRP A 603 -30.47 9.15 -8.98
CA TRP A 603 -30.73 10.17 -7.95
C TRP A 603 -29.48 10.95 -7.58
N ILE A 604 -28.34 10.28 -7.39
CA ILE A 604 -27.06 10.93 -7.09
C ILE A 604 -26.64 11.85 -8.23
N ALA A 605 -26.71 11.38 -9.46
CA ALA A 605 -26.33 12.17 -10.64
C ALA A 605 -27.25 13.39 -10.81
N ALA A 606 -28.55 13.23 -10.54
CA ALA A 606 -29.48 14.35 -10.56
C ALA A 606 -29.16 15.36 -9.45
N ALA A 607 -28.89 14.90 -8.24
CA ALA A 607 -28.57 15.76 -7.09
C ALA A 607 -27.30 16.58 -7.32
N MET A 608 -26.27 15.97 -7.86
CA MET A 608 -25.00 16.63 -8.14
C MET A 608 -25.10 17.76 -9.16
N ASN A 609 -26.06 17.61 -10.09
CA ASN A 609 -26.33 18.60 -11.15
C ASN A 609 -27.48 19.56 -10.82
N HIS A 610 -28.10 19.40 -9.65
CA HIS A 610 -29.26 20.24 -9.26
C HIS A 610 -28.81 21.59 -8.70
N VAL A 611 -29.42 22.65 -9.19
CA VAL A 611 -29.27 23.97 -8.59
C VAL A 611 -30.29 24.10 -7.45
N GLY A 612 -29.79 24.30 -6.23
CA GLY A 612 -30.64 24.52 -5.06
C GLY A 612 -31.48 25.81 -5.16
N PRO A 613 -32.47 25.97 -4.27
CA PRO A 613 -33.33 27.18 -4.26
C PRO A 613 -32.56 28.46 -3.97
N ASP A 614 -31.39 28.35 -3.38
CA ASP A 614 -30.40 29.41 -3.10
C ASP A 614 -29.45 29.70 -4.27
N GLY A 615 -29.59 29.01 -5.39
CA GLY A 615 -28.75 29.15 -6.58
C GLY A 615 -27.44 28.38 -6.54
N ALA A 616 -27.12 27.65 -5.44
CA ALA A 616 -25.90 26.90 -5.32
C ALA A 616 -26.04 25.50 -5.97
N SER A 617 -24.99 25.09 -6.66
CA SER A 617 -24.81 23.79 -7.30
C SER A 617 -23.38 23.33 -7.10
N MET A 618 -23.12 22.01 -7.14
CA MET A 618 -21.76 21.48 -7.19
C MET A 618 -21.07 21.81 -8.52
N TRP A 619 -21.81 21.89 -9.61
CA TRP A 619 -21.31 22.36 -10.89
C TRP A 619 -21.34 23.88 -11.00
N ASP A 620 -20.21 24.48 -11.26
CA ASP A 620 -20.08 25.92 -11.52
C ASP A 620 -20.02 26.17 -13.03
N GLU A 621 -21.05 26.87 -13.56
CA GLU A 621 -21.16 27.12 -15.00
C GLU A 621 -20.13 28.15 -15.50
N GLU A 622 -19.65 29.05 -14.67
CA GLU A 622 -18.64 30.02 -15.05
C GLU A 622 -17.28 29.35 -15.18
N ASP A 623 -16.86 28.64 -14.13
CA ASP A 623 -15.58 27.95 -14.09
C ASP A 623 -15.57 26.66 -14.93
N GLY A 624 -16.72 26.01 -15.17
CA GLY A 624 -16.80 24.71 -15.84
C GLY A 624 -16.16 23.61 -15.01
N PHE A 625 -16.44 23.59 -13.72
CA PHE A 625 -15.79 22.69 -12.78
C PHE A 625 -16.74 22.33 -11.63
N PHE A 626 -16.47 21.20 -10.94
CA PHE A 626 -17.23 20.81 -9.76
C PHE A 626 -16.54 21.32 -8.50
N TYR A 627 -17.34 21.70 -7.49
CA TYR A 627 -16.88 22.18 -6.20
C TYR A 627 -17.73 21.63 -5.05
N ASP A 628 -17.13 21.52 -3.88
CA ASP A 628 -17.85 21.31 -2.63
C ASP A 628 -18.76 22.52 -2.34
N VAL A 629 -19.88 22.27 -1.67
CA VAL A 629 -20.83 23.33 -1.28
C VAL A 629 -20.97 23.35 0.23
N LEU A 630 -20.55 24.46 0.84
CA LEU A 630 -20.74 24.73 2.26
C LEU A 630 -22.17 25.20 2.51
N ARG A 631 -22.92 24.45 3.34
CA ARG A 631 -24.26 24.83 3.83
C ARG A 631 -24.13 25.44 5.21
N ARG A 632 -24.46 26.71 5.35
CA ARG A 632 -24.42 27.42 6.61
C ARG A 632 -25.69 27.21 7.44
N PRO A 633 -25.62 27.42 8.78
CA PRO A 633 -26.81 27.28 9.65
C PRO A 633 -27.95 28.26 9.33
N ASP A 634 -27.64 29.39 8.70
CA ASP A 634 -28.64 30.38 8.27
C ASP A 634 -29.39 29.98 6.97
N GLY A 635 -29.06 28.81 6.40
CA GLY A 635 -29.63 28.30 5.17
C GLY A 635 -28.96 28.80 3.90
N SER A 636 -27.97 29.67 4.00
CA SER A 636 -27.18 30.08 2.84
C SER A 636 -26.18 29.00 2.43
N SER A 637 -25.78 29.03 1.16
CA SER A 637 -24.83 28.08 0.59
C SER A 637 -23.71 28.81 -0.15
N VAL A 638 -22.48 28.26 -0.04
CA VAL A 638 -21.30 28.83 -0.66
C VAL A 638 -20.51 27.73 -1.36
N PRO A 639 -20.31 27.80 -2.69
CA PRO A 639 -19.35 26.93 -3.38
C PRO A 639 -17.92 27.24 -2.88
N LEU A 640 -17.21 26.22 -2.47
CA LEU A 640 -15.80 26.32 -2.08
C LEU A 640 -14.95 26.15 -3.34
N LYS A 641 -14.65 27.26 -4.03
CA LYS A 641 -13.99 27.25 -5.34
C LYS A 641 -12.48 26.92 -5.26
N VAL A 642 -12.16 25.79 -4.63
CA VAL A 642 -10.82 25.21 -4.63
C VAL A 642 -10.73 24.25 -5.83
N ARG A 643 -9.94 24.63 -6.84
CA ARG A 643 -9.65 23.78 -7.99
C ARG A 643 -8.71 22.65 -7.55
N SER A 644 -9.28 21.52 -7.23
CA SER A 644 -8.56 20.34 -6.74
C SER A 644 -9.09 19.06 -7.37
N ILE A 645 -8.44 17.93 -7.10
CA ILE A 645 -8.93 16.60 -7.52
C ILE A 645 -10.34 16.31 -7.02
N VAL A 646 -10.81 16.94 -5.95
CA VAL A 646 -12.19 16.82 -5.49
C VAL A 646 -13.18 17.11 -6.64
N GLY A 647 -12.91 18.16 -7.42
CA GLY A 647 -13.72 18.51 -8.59
C GLY A 647 -13.42 17.72 -9.85
N LEU A 648 -12.34 16.93 -9.89
CA LEU A 648 -12.03 15.97 -10.96
C LEU A 648 -12.62 14.58 -10.69
N MET A 649 -12.92 14.23 -9.43
CA MET A 649 -13.44 12.90 -9.07
C MET A 649 -14.76 12.52 -9.76
N PRO A 650 -15.65 13.44 -10.14
CA PRO A 650 -16.80 13.11 -10.97
C PRO A 650 -16.45 12.37 -12.27
N LEU A 651 -15.25 12.57 -12.83
CA LEU A 651 -14.77 11.82 -13.99
C LEU A 651 -14.63 10.32 -13.69
N ALA A 652 -14.23 9.95 -12.47
CA ALA A 652 -14.08 8.55 -12.08
C ALA A 652 -15.41 7.78 -12.15
N ALA A 653 -16.54 8.45 -11.93
CA ALA A 653 -17.87 7.87 -12.06
C ALA A 653 -18.35 7.83 -13.52
N ALA A 654 -17.55 7.20 -14.38
CA ALA A 654 -17.86 6.95 -15.77
C ALA A 654 -17.77 5.45 -16.06
N THR A 655 -18.91 4.84 -16.41
CA THR A 655 -19.02 3.41 -16.70
C THR A 655 -19.82 3.17 -17.97
N VAL A 656 -19.30 2.30 -18.83
CA VAL A 656 -19.96 1.91 -20.07
C VAL A 656 -20.75 0.63 -19.82
N VAL A 657 -22.03 0.65 -20.20
CA VAL A 657 -22.89 -0.53 -20.22
C VAL A 657 -22.96 -1.03 -21.65
N PRO A 658 -22.41 -2.20 -21.96
CA PRO A 658 -22.40 -2.75 -23.32
C PRO A 658 -23.82 -2.94 -23.89
N ALA A 659 -23.96 -2.81 -25.19
CA ALA A 659 -25.22 -3.06 -25.86
C ALA A 659 -25.75 -4.49 -25.63
N SER A 660 -24.84 -5.45 -25.48
CA SER A 660 -25.18 -6.85 -25.15
C SER A 660 -25.97 -6.98 -23.84
N VAL A 661 -25.62 -6.25 -22.79
CA VAL A 661 -26.34 -6.24 -21.51
C VAL A 661 -27.77 -5.76 -21.69
N ARG A 662 -27.98 -4.74 -22.51
CA ARG A 662 -29.33 -4.20 -22.80
C ARG A 662 -30.18 -5.18 -23.56
N SER A 663 -29.60 -5.93 -24.49
CA SER A 663 -30.30 -6.98 -25.24
C SER A 663 -30.56 -8.23 -24.40
N GLU A 664 -29.65 -8.57 -23.50
CA GLU A 664 -29.75 -9.71 -22.60
C GLU A 664 -30.80 -9.50 -21.51
N PHE A 665 -30.93 -8.28 -21.00
CA PHE A 665 -31.84 -7.91 -19.91
C PHE A 665 -32.89 -6.84 -20.32
N PRO A 666 -33.78 -7.08 -21.28
CA PRO A 666 -34.75 -6.08 -21.72
C PRO A 666 -35.77 -5.65 -20.65
N GLY A 667 -35.92 -6.48 -19.60
CA GLY A 667 -36.75 -6.13 -18.41
C GLY A 667 -36.12 -4.99 -17.63
N LEU A 668 -34.83 -5.03 -17.36
CA LEU A 668 -34.08 -3.98 -16.68
C LEU A 668 -34.17 -2.64 -17.44
N VAL A 669 -34.03 -2.69 -18.77
CA VAL A 669 -34.15 -1.49 -19.61
C VAL A 669 -35.56 -0.89 -19.50
N ARG A 670 -36.60 -1.69 -19.56
CA ARG A 670 -38.01 -1.19 -19.43
C ARG A 670 -38.23 -0.54 -18.06
N GLN A 671 -37.83 -1.19 -16.97
CA GLN A 671 -37.94 -0.64 -15.62
C GLN A 671 -37.21 0.69 -15.46
N SER A 672 -36.01 0.82 -16.05
CA SER A 672 -35.22 2.05 -16.06
C SER A 672 -35.93 3.18 -16.82
N VAL A 673 -36.52 2.87 -17.99
CA VAL A 673 -37.32 3.84 -18.76
C VAL A 673 -38.56 4.26 -17.97
N ASP A 674 -39.28 3.32 -17.35
CA ASP A 674 -40.45 3.59 -16.54
C ASP A 674 -40.11 4.44 -15.30
N PHE A 675 -38.93 4.20 -14.66
CA PHE A 675 -38.42 5.03 -13.56
C PHE A 675 -38.22 6.48 -14.02
N LEU A 676 -37.49 6.69 -15.12
CA LEU A 676 -37.18 8.03 -15.64
C LEU A 676 -38.46 8.75 -16.13
N ALA A 677 -39.44 8.02 -16.67
CA ALA A 677 -40.72 8.60 -17.04
C ALA A 677 -41.53 9.09 -15.83
N ARG A 678 -41.37 8.40 -14.68
CA ARG A 678 -41.99 8.85 -13.40
C ARG A 678 -41.23 10.00 -12.75
N HIS A 679 -39.93 10.17 -13.07
CA HIS A 679 -39.08 11.19 -12.50
C HIS A 679 -38.43 12.08 -13.58
N PRO A 680 -39.20 12.94 -14.28
CA PRO A 680 -38.73 13.73 -15.40
C PRO A 680 -37.61 14.72 -15.03
N ALA A 681 -37.56 15.20 -13.79
CA ALA A 681 -36.48 16.05 -13.31
C ALA A 681 -35.13 15.31 -13.27
N VAL A 682 -35.15 14.03 -12.86
CA VAL A 682 -33.98 13.15 -12.87
C VAL A 682 -33.55 12.87 -14.32
N ALA A 683 -34.50 12.59 -15.19
CA ALA A 683 -34.22 12.35 -16.60
C ALA A 683 -33.57 13.57 -17.30
N VAL A 684 -34.04 14.79 -16.98
CA VAL A 684 -33.42 16.05 -17.47
C VAL A 684 -32.02 16.24 -16.94
N ALA A 685 -31.78 15.97 -15.65
CA ALA A 685 -30.47 16.11 -15.03
C ALA A 685 -29.44 15.10 -15.59
N LEU A 686 -29.91 13.89 -15.94
CA LEU A 686 -29.05 12.86 -16.52
C LEU A 686 -28.76 13.07 -18.03
N TRP A 687 -29.74 13.59 -18.79
CA TRP A 687 -29.69 13.58 -20.24
C TRP A 687 -29.99 14.93 -20.90
N GLY A 688 -30.03 15.98 -20.11
CA GLY A 688 -30.52 17.30 -20.56
C GLY A 688 -29.83 17.90 -21.79
N HIS A 689 -28.61 17.49 -22.11
CA HIS A 689 -27.82 18.09 -23.20
C HIS A 689 -26.93 17.11 -23.99
N GLY A 690 -27.08 15.79 -23.85
CA GLY A 690 -26.16 14.84 -24.45
C GLY A 690 -26.79 13.74 -25.33
N ARG A 691 -25.97 13.04 -26.08
CA ARG A 691 -26.34 11.87 -26.88
C ARG A 691 -27.04 10.85 -26.02
N GLN A 692 -28.34 10.70 -26.19
CA GLN A 692 -29.07 9.53 -25.70
C GLN A 692 -28.40 8.27 -26.27
N ALA A 693 -28.27 7.22 -25.40
CA ALA A 693 -27.91 5.91 -25.90
C ALA A 693 -28.76 5.59 -27.14
N THR A 694 -28.11 5.35 -28.26
CA THR A 694 -28.81 4.84 -29.43
C THR A 694 -29.45 3.51 -29.02
N ALA A 695 -30.60 3.16 -29.56
CA ALA A 695 -31.29 1.92 -29.22
C ALA A 695 -30.40 0.67 -29.37
N GLU A 696 -29.37 0.74 -30.18
CA GLU A 696 -28.48 -0.34 -30.58
C GLU A 696 -27.03 -0.20 -30.08
N GLY A 697 -26.63 0.95 -29.46
CA GLY A 697 -25.27 1.20 -28.99
C GLY A 697 -25.07 1.00 -27.50
N PRO A 698 -23.83 1.10 -27.00
CA PRO A 698 -23.53 1.13 -25.57
C PRO A 698 -24.15 2.34 -24.87
N ALA A 699 -24.37 2.27 -23.56
CA ALA A 699 -24.84 3.38 -22.74
C ALA A 699 -23.72 3.85 -21.81
N LEU A 700 -23.54 5.17 -21.66
CA LEU A 700 -22.63 5.76 -20.71
C LEU A 700 -23.39 6.20 -19.46
N PHE A 701 -22.95 5.72 -18.29
CA PHE A 701 -23.35 6.23 -16.98
C PHE A 701 -22.25 7.18 -16.50
N ALA A 702 -22.56 8.46 -16.45
CA ALA A 702 -21.64 9.52 -16.02
C ALA A 702 -22.40 10.63 -15.29
N LEU A 703 -21.68 11.43 -14.52
CA LEU A 703 -22.19 12.57 -13.77
C LEU A 703 -22.22 13.88 -14.59
N PHE A 704 -21.81 13.82 -15.83
CA PHE A 704 -21.63 14.96 -16.76
C PHE A 704 -22.06 14.59 -18.18
N ASP A 705 -22.37 15.58 -18.95
CA ASP A 705 -22.59 15.48 -20.41
C ASP A 705 -21.27 15.79 -21.18
N GLU A 706 -21.30 15.64 -22.51
CA GLU A 706 -20.13 15.89 -23.36
C GLU A 706 -19.62 17.35 -23.27
N PRO A 707 -20.45 18.40 -23.27
CA PRO A 707 -19.99 19.77 -23.08
C PRO A 707 -19.24 20.00 -21.79
N ARG A 708 -19.74 19.46 -20.66
CA ARG A 708 -19.07 19.53 -19.35
C ARG A 708 -17.80 18.73 -19.34
N LEU A 709 -17.80 17.53 -19.90
CA LEU A 709 -16.60 16.70 -20.04
C LEU A 709 -15.47 17.48 -20.72
N ARG A 710 -15.77 18.15 -21.85
CA ARG A 710 -14.78 18.95 -22.57
C ARG A 710 -14.22 20.10 -21.73
N ARG A 711 -15.05 20.74 -20.91
CA ARG A 711 -14.61 21.83 -20.03
C ARG A 711 -13.73 21.32 -18.88
N ILE A 712 -14.07 20.19 -18.27
CA ILE A 712 -13.26 19.56 -17.21
C ILE A 712 -11.91 19.11 -17.81
N LEU A 713 -11.93 18.45 -18.97
CA LEU A 713 -10.70 17.98 -19.62
C LEU A 713 -9.80 19.15 -20.02
N ALA A 714 -10.37 20.27 -20.50
CA ALA A 714 -9.57 21.44 -20.83
C ALA A 714 -8.77 21.99 -19.63
N ARG A 715 -9.33 21.91 -18.41
CA ARG A 715 -8.61 22.28 -17.18
C ARG A 715 -7.65 21.18 -16.71
N MET A 716 -8.11 19.95 -16.71
CA MET A 716 -7.30 18.81 -16.27
C MET A 716 -6.02 18.68 -17.11
N LEU A 717 -6.10 18.99 -18.38
CA LEU A 717 -5.00 18.87 -19.34
C LEU A 717 -4.22 20.18 -19.57
N ASP A 718 -4.51 21.22 -18.79
CA ASP A 718 -3.76 22.48 -18.81
C ASP A 718 -2.54 22.38 -17.90
N GLU A 719 -1.34 22.63 -18.43
CA GLU A 719 -0.08 22.59 -17.71
C GLU A 719 0.05 23.75 -16.69
N GLN A 720 -0.71 24.82 -16.85
CA GLN A 720 -0.81 25.91 -15.88
C GLN A 720 -1.82 25.60 -14.75
N GLU A 721 -2.61 24.54 -14.90
CA GLU A 721 -3.55 24.08 -13.89
C GLU A 721 -3.13 22.71 -13.34
N PHE A 722 -3.70 21.62 -13.84
CA PHE A 722 -3.53 20.30 -13.24
C PHE A 722 -2.46 19.42 -13.90
N LEU A 723 -2.23 19.54 -15.20
CA LEU A 723 -1.31 18.65 -15.90
C LEU A 723 0.15 18.98 -15.57
N GLY A 724 0.72 18.29 -14.60
CA GLY A 724 2.14 18.38 -14.27
C GLY A 724 3.04 17.62 -15.25
N PRO A 725 4.36 17.86 -15.21
CA PRO A 725 5.31 17.06 -15.99
C PRO A 725 5.29 15.56 -15.64
N PHE A 726 4.85 15.23 -14.42
CA PHE A 726 4.89 13.90 -13.85
C PHE A 726 3.51 13.36 -13.43
N GLY A 727 2.42 13.92 -13.96
CA GLY A 727 1.05 13.48 -13.70
C GLY A 727 0.10 14.61 -13.34
N ILE A 728 -1.11 14.26 -12.93
CA ILE A 728 -2.14 15.22 -12.52
C ILE A 728 -1.93 15.64 -11.07
N ARG A 729 -1.79 16.95 -10.84
CA ARG A 729 -1.63 17.58 -9.53
C ARG A 729 -2.92 17.50 -8.71
N SER A 730 -2.79 17.35 -7.40
CA SER A 730 -3.94 17.26 -6.48
C SER A 730 -4.69 18.60 -6.31
N VAL A 731 -4.01 19.71 -6.41
CA VAL A 731 -4.57 21.07 -6.50
C VAL A 731 -3.99 21.78 -7.72
N SER A 732 -4.81 22.58 -8.40
CA SER A 732 -4.40 23.33 -9.57
C SER A 732 -3.29 24.34 -9.24
N ARG A 733 -2.25 24.37 -10.07
CA ARG A 733 -1.18 25.35 -9.98
C ARG A 733 -1.66 26.81 -10.04
N TRP A 734 -2.86 27.02 -10.60
CA TRP A 734 -3.51 28.34 -10.62
C TRP A 734 -3.61 28.95 -9.22
N HIS A 735 -3.77 28.13 -8.17
CA HIS A 735 -3.83 28.57 -6.77
C HIS A 735 -2.49 29.07 -6.20
N ALA A 736 -1.39 28.98 -6.93
CA ALA A 736 -0.13 29.60 -6.52
C ALA A 736 -0.26 31.14 -6.48
N GLU A 737 -0.92 31.70 -7.50
CA GLU A 737 -1.15 33.16 -7.60
C GLU A 737 -2.54 33.58 -7.12
N HIS A 738 -3.48 32.64 -7.06
CA HIS A 738 -4.90 32.86 -6.72
C HIS A 738 -5.36 31.91 -5.62
N PRO A 739 -4.80 31.99 -4.41
CA PRO A 739 -5.22 31.13 -3.30
C PRO A 739 -6.70 31.36 -2.98
N TYR A 740 -7.40 30.29 -2.66
CA TYR A 740 -8.75 30.40 -2.13
C TYR A 740 -8.69 30.85 -0.68
N VAL A 741 -9.47 31.89 -0.33
CA VAL A 741 -9.49 32.47 1.02
C VAL A 741 -10.91 32.59 1.49
N MET A 742 -11.17 32.18 2.74
CA MET A 742 -12.47 32.32 3.42
C MET A 742 -12.25 32.84 4.83
N ASP A 743 -12.96 33.92 5.17
CA ASP A 743 -13.03 34.43 6.54
C ASP A 743 -14.20 33.84 7.29
N VAL A 744 -13.95 33.30 8.48
CA VAL A 744 -14.98 32.84 9.42
C VAL A 744 -14.71 33.46 10.76
N ASP A 745 -15.57 34.37 11.17
CA ASP A 745 -15.51 35.08 12.46
C ASP A 745 -14.18 35.80 12.71
N GLY A 746 -13.54 36.29 11.63
CA GLY A 746 -12.26 37.03 11.68
C GLY A 746 -11.03 36.12 11.65
N GLN A 747 -11.22 34.82 11.48
CA GLN A 747 -10.15 33.86 11.19
C GLN A 747 -10.11 33.56 9.70
N GLU A 748 -8.93 33.75 9.10
CA GLU A 748 -8.69 33.43 7.70
C GLU A 748 -8.38 31.92 7.55
N TYR A 749 -9.08 31.27 6.63
CA TYR A 749 -8.83 29.91 6.16
C TYR A 749 -8.40 29.98 4.70
N ARG A 750 -7.30 29.30 4.37
CA ARG A 750 -6.68 29.45 3.05
C ARG A 750 -6.28 28.10 2.45
N VAL A 751 -6.45 27.96 1.15
CA VAL A 751 -5.86 26.90 0.33
C VAL A 751 -5.07 27.53 -0.81
N GLY A 752 -3.77 27.26 -0.85
CA GLY A 752 -2.86 27.61 -1.93
C GLY A 752 -2.32 26.37 -2.62
N TYR A 753 -1.56 26.54 -3.66
CA TYR A 753 -0.78 25.49 -4.31
C TYR A 753 0.53 25.28 -3.55
N LEU A 754 0.74 24.06 -3.10
CA LEU A 754 1.93 23.61 -2.36
C LEU A 754 2.44 22.34 -3.05
N PRO A 755 3.41 22.41 -3.97
CA PRO A 755 3.81 21.25 -4.77
C PRO A 755 4.64 20.21 -4.02
N ALA A 756 5.13 20.52 -2.82
CA ALA A 756 5.98 19.68 -1.98
C ALA A 756 5.29 19.35 -0.64
N GLU A 757 5.98 19.57 0.46
CA GLU A 757 5.53 19.31 1.82
C GLU A 757 4.36 20.21 2.26
N SER A 758 3.62 19.74 3.29
CA SER A 758 2.56 20.52 3.92
C SER A 758 3.12 21.68 4.74
N ASP A 759 2.51 22.87 4.65
CA ASP A 759 2.79 24.02 5.50
C ASP A 759 1.96 24.03 6.79
N THR A 760 1.14 23.01 7.02
CA THR A 760 0.25 22.86 8.19
C THR A 760 0.58 21.60 9.00
N GLY A 761 0.13 21.58 10.25
CA GLY A 761 0.19 20.39 11.09
C GLY A 761 -1.07 19.51 11.02
N MET A 762 -1.95 19.72 10.03
CA MET A 762 -3.14 18.89 9.86
C MET A 762 -2.70 17.43 9.63
N PHE A 763 -3.34 16.50 10.32
CA PHE A 763 -3.05 15.06 10.24
C PHE A 763 -1.57 14.70 10.41
N GLY A 764 -0.88 15.38 11.37
CA GLY A 764 0.56 15.16 11.62
C GLY A 764 1.48 16.01 10.73
N GLY A 765 1.07 16.34 9.51
CA GLY A 765 1.81 17.15 8.57
C GLY A 765 2.79 16.39 7.67
N ASN A 766 2.71 15.05 7.67
CA ASN A 766 3.50 14.18 6.81
C ASN A 766 2.82 13.88 5.45
N SER A 767 1.62 14.37 5.24
CA SER A 767 0.85 14.19 4.02
C SER A 767 0.39 15.52 3.45
N ASN A 768 0.54 15.74 2.15
CA ASN A 768 0.10 16.94 1.47
C ASN A 768 -0.72 16.67 0.21
N TRP A 769 -2.00 17.10 0.24
CA TRP A 769 -2.92 17.01 -0.89
C TRP A 769 -3.16 18.34 -1.60
N ARG A 770 -2.29 19.35 -1.39
CA ARG A 770 -2.43 20.71 -1.96
C ARG A 770 -1.51 21.01 -3.13
N GLY A 771 -1.14 20.01 -3.95
CA GLY A 771 -0.34 20.22 -5.15
C GLY A 771 0.44 19.03 -5.65
N PRO A 772 0.89 18.10 -4.80
CA PRO A 772 1.63 16.92 -5.24
C PRO A 772 0.84 16.02 -6.20
N VAL A 773 1.57 15.12 -6.84
CA VAL A 773 1.02 14.05 -7.68
C VAL A 773 0.84 12.81 -6.80
N TRP A 774 -0.39 12.29 -6.77
CA TRP A 774 -0.79 11.09 -6.05
C TRP A 774 -1.19 9.99 -7.03
N PHE A 775 -0.53 8.84 -6.97
CA PHE A 775 -0.74 7.74 -7.92
C PHE A 775 -2.16 7.17 -7.93
N PRO A 776 -2.82 6.91 -6.76
CA PRO A 776 -4.15 6.32 -6.76
C PRO A 776 -5.18 7.12 -7.55
N ILE A 777 -5.19 8.44 -7.36
CA ILE A 777 -6.13 9.34 -8.05
C ILE A 777 -5.80 9.42 -9.53
N ASN A 778 -4.51 9.50 -9.88
CA ASN A 778 -4.10 9.47 -11.28
C ASN A 778 -4.53 8.17 -11.98
N LEU A 779 -4.38 7.01 -11.31
CA LEU A 779 -4.84 5.72 -11.82
C LEU A 779 -6.37 5.70 -12.04
N MET A 780 -7.14 6.29 -11.13
CA MET A 780 -8.60 6.41 -11.30
C MET A 780 -8.98 7.31 -12.47
N LEU A 781 -8.25 8.40 -12.70
CA LEU A 781 -8.46 9.27 -13.85
C LEU A 781 -8.08 8.57 -15.18
N VAL A 782 -6.96 7.85 -15.20
CA VAL A 782 -6.56 7.01 -16.35
C VAL A 782 -7.66 5.99 -16.68
N ARG A 783 -8.16 5.27 -15.67
CA ARG A 783 -9.29 4.34 -15.85
C ARG A 783 -10.53 5.03 -16.42
N ALA A 784 -10.88 6.21 -15.92
CA ALA A 784 -12.02 6.98 -16.40
C ALA A 784 -11.88 7.33 -17.88
N LEU A 785 -10.70 7.81 -18.29
CA LEU A 785 -10.41 8.14 -19.68
C LEU A 785 -10.50 6.91 -20.61
N LEU A 786 -10.01 5.75 -20.16
CA LEU A 786 -10.13 4.49 -20.89
C LEU A 786 -11.60 4.09 -21.09
N ASN A 787 -12.42 4.17 -20.04
CA ASN A 787 -13.86 3.90 -20.13
C ASN A 787 -14.57 4.89 -21.06
N LEU A 788 -14.26 6.17 -20.96
CA LEU A 788 -14.81 7.20 -21.85
C LEU A 788 -14.39 6.97 -23.29
N HIS A 789 -13.15 6.51 -23.54
CA HIS A 789 -12.71 6.13 -24.87
C HIS A 789 -13.52 4.96 -25.47
N VAL A 790 -13.82 3.95 -24.65
CA VAL A 790 -14.69 2.82 -25.08
C VAL A 790 -16.05 3.32 -25.56
N PHE A 791 -16.61 4.36 -24.91
CA PHE A 791 -17.90 4.93 -25.32
C PHE A 791 -17.81 5.87 -26.52
N PHE A 792 -16.89 6.84 -26.48
CA PHE A 792 -16.79 7.89 -27.49
C PHE A 792 -16.02 7.46 -28.76
N GLY A 793 -15.12 6.48 -28.63
CA GLY A 793 -14.26 6.01 -29.73
C GLY A 793 -13.13 6.99 -30.09
N ASP A 794 -12.53 6.72 -31.25
CA ASP A 794 -11.36 7.47 -31.75
C ASP A 794 -11.70 8.89 -32.23
N ASP A 795 -12.97 9.16 -32.58
CA ASP A 795 -13.40 10.43 -33.14
C ASP A 795 -13.54 11.56 -32.09
N PHE A 796 -13.59 11.18 -30.78
CA PHE A 796 -13.62 12.17 -29.70
C PHE A 796 -12.21 12.67 -29.40
N MET A 797 -11.90 13.83 -29.95
CA MET A 797 -10.59 14.47 -29.85
C MET A 797 -10.65 15.63 -28.87
N VAL A 798 -9.57 15.77 -28.06
CA VAL A 798 -9.32 16.89 -27.17
C VAL A 798 -7.87 17.35 -27.34
N GLU A 799 -7.62 18.60 -27.03
CA GLU A 799 -6.27 19.14 -27.04
C GLU A 799 -5.50 18.71 -25.79
N CYS A 800 -4.33 18.09 -25.97
CA CYS A 800 -3.48 17.62 -24.87
C CYS A 800 -1.98 17.83 -25.18
N PRO A 801 -1.25 18.67 -24.39
CA PRO A 801 -1.77 19.62 -23.39
C PRO A 801 -2.71 20.69 -23.97
N THR A 802 -3.57 21.24 -23.13
CA THR A 802 -4.45 22.34 -23.50
C THR A 802 -3.63 23.55 -23.98
N GLY A 803 -3.96 24.12 -25.12
CA GLY A 803 -3.22 25.23 -25.75
C GLY A 803 -2.05 24.79 -26.63
N SER A 804 -1.75 23.50 -26.74
CA SER A 804 -0.63 22.96 -27.54
C SER A 804 -0.94 22.80 -29.05
N GLY A 805 -2.20 22.80 -29.45
CA GLY A 805 -2.64 22.45 -30.78
C GLY A 805 -2.64 20.94 -31.09
N ARG A 806 -2.12 20.09 -30.17
CA ARG A 806 -2.03 18.65 -30.36
C ARG A 806 -3.35 17.96 -29.98
N GLN A 807 -4.03 17.40 -30.99
CA GLN A 807 -5.29 16.68 -30.76
C GLN A 807 -5.04 15.21 -30.45
N MET A 808 -5.67 14.72 -29.36
CA MET A 808 -5.58 13.35 -28.88
C MET A 808 -6.97 12.77 -28.61
N ASN A 809 -7.17 11.49 -28.89
CA ASN A 809 -8.31 10.77 -28.36
C ASN A 809 -8.08 10.40 -26.88
N LEU A 810 -9.13 9.96 -26.19
CA LEU A 810 -9.05 9.73 -24.74
C LEU A 810 -8.12 8.58 -24.33
N TYR A 811 -7.90 7.59 -25.21
CA TYR A 811 -6.88 6.55 -24.98
C TYR A 811 -5.46 7.14 -25.02
N GLN A 812 -5.20 8.01 -25.99
CA GLN A 812 -3.90 8.70 -26.11
C GLN A 812 -3.66 9.64 -24.91
N VAL A 813 -4.72 10.31 -24.43
CA VAL A 813 -4.62 11.15 -23.21
C VAL A 813 -4.32 10.29 -21.98
N ALA A 814 -4.98 9.15 -21.83
CA ALA A 814 -4.72 8.22 -20.74
C ALA A 814 -3.27 7.71 -20.76
N ASN A 815 -2.77 7.37 -21.95
CA ASN A 815 -1.37 6.96 -22.14
C ASN A 815 -0.39 8.09 -21.82
N GLU A 816 -0.66 9.33 -22.27
CA GLU A 816 0.17 10.51 -21.96
C GLU A 816 0.30 10.72 -20.43
N ILE A 817 -0.81 10.57 -19.68
CA ILE A 817 -0.76 10.66 -18.22
C ILE A 817 0.08 9.50 -17.66
N GLY A 818 -0.12 8.28 -18.15
CA GLY A 818 0.68 7.12 -17.76
C GLY A 818 2.17 7.30 -18.04
N ASP A 819 2.53 7.80 -19.20
CA ASP A 819 3.92 8.08 -19.58
C ASP A 819 4.54 9.15 -18.65
N ARG A 820 3.79 10.20 -18.26
CA ARG A 820 4.25 11.22 -17.30
C ARG A 820 4.45 10.64 -15.90
N LEU A 821 3.57 9.76 -15.44
CA LEU A 821 3.73 9.06 -14.15
C LEU A 821 4.97 8.16 -14.17
N MET A 822 5.18 7.40 -15.23
CA MET A 822 6.35 6.54 -15.40
C MET A 822 7.64 7.35 -15.50
N ALA A 823 7.63 8.51 -16.19
CA ALA A 823 8.77 9.39 -16.33
C ALA A 823 9.38 9.87 -15.01
N THR A 824 8.59 9.86 -13.91
CA THR A 824 9.10 10.15 -12.57
C THR A 824 10.25 9.24 -12.17
N PHE A 825 10.19 7.97 -12.58
CA PHE A 825 11.14 6.93 -12.21
C PHE A 825 12.17 6.62 -13.29
N LEU A 826 11.92 7.01 -14.53
CA LEU A 826 12.85 6.75 -15.64
C LEU A 826 14.04 7.70 -15.62
N LYS A 827 15.16 7.21 -16.14
CA LYS A 827 16.33 8.06 -16.43
C LYS A 827 16.02 8.99 -17.60
N ASP A 828 16.25 10.28 -17.42
CA ASP A 828 16.22 11.27 -18.47
C ASP A 828 17.43 11.18 -19.41
N GLU A 829 17.54 12.08 -20.39
CA GLU A 829 18.66 12.13 -21.35
C GLU A 829 20.03 12.34 -20.68
N THR A 830 20.06 12.86 -19.46
CA THR A 830 21.28 13.07 -18.65
C THR A 830 21.60 11.89 -17.74
N GLY A 831 20.72 10.90 -17.67
CA GLY A 831 20.83 9.73 -16.82
C GLY A 831 20.27 9.96 -15.39
N HIS A 832 19.60 11.08 -15.14
CA HIS A 832 19.00 11.43 -13.85
C HIS A 832 17.55 10.92 -13.76
N ARG A 833 17.13 10.54 -12.55
CA ARG A 833 15.74 10.18 -12.23
C ARG A 833 15.06 11.32 -11.47
N PRO A 834 13.92 11.84 -11.93
CA PRO A 834 13.18 12.89 -11.21
C PRO A 834 12.88 12.53 -9.74
N VAL A 835 12.53 11.28 -9.45
CA VAL A 835 12.22 10.80 -8.09
C VAL A 835 13.35 11.03 -7.08
N HIS A 836 14.60 11.03 -7.53
CA HIS A 836 15.77 11.30 -6.67
C HIS A 836 15.95 12.79 -6.33
N GLY A 837 15.12 13.67 -6.88
CA GLY A 837 15.21 15.10 -6.63
C GLY A 837 16.59 15.67 -6.93
N GLY A 838 17.06 16.52 -6.02
CA GLY A 838 18.36 17.17 -6.13
C GLY A 838 19.54 16.43 -5.50
N GLN A 839 19.39 15.16 -5.09
CA GLN A 839 20.43 14.41 -4.36
C GLN A 839 21.55 13.89 -5.28
N PRO A 840 22.77 14.49 -5.25
CA PRO A 840 23.82 14.19 -6.22
C PRO A 840 24.27 12.72 -6.19
N ILE A 841 24.36 12.11 -5.00
CA ILE A 841 24.80 10.72 -4.86
C ILE A 841 23.80 9.77 -5.52
N MET A 842 22.48 9.99 -5.34
CA MET A 842 21.45 9.18 -5.96
C MET A 842 21.40 9.35 -7.48
N GLN A 843 21.80 10.50 -8.00
CA GLN A 843 21.77 10.79 -9.43
C GLN A 843 22.97 10.23 -10.19
N SER A 844 24.17 10.25 -9.61
CA SER A 844 25.41 10.02 -10.35
C SER A 844 26.26 8.87 -9.86
N ASP A 845 26.10 8.42 -8.62
CA ASP A 845 26.90 7.33 -8.08
C ASP A 845 26.41 5.98 -8.62
N PRO A 846 27.32 5.12 -9.16
CA PRO A 846 26.92 3.84 -9.76
C PRO A 846 26.39 2.82 -8.75
N HIS A 847 26.57 3.04 -7.45
CA HIS A 847 26.02 2.20 -6.40
C HIS A 847 24.66 2.67 -5.88
N TRP A 848 24.15 3.82 -6.36
CA TRP A 848 22.88 4.41 -5.95
C TRP A 848 21.91 4.63 -7.12
N ASN A 849 22.37 5.03 -8.30
CA ASN A 849 21.54 5.57 -9.38
C ASN A 849 20.54 4.58 -10.02
N ASP A 850 20.68 3.28 -9.76
CA ASP A 850 19.74 2.23 -10.19
C ASP A 850 18.83 1.74 -9.06
N LEU A 851 18.94 2.34 -7.88
CA LEU A 851 18.12 2.04 -6.71
C LEU A 851 16.96 3.03 -6.65
N ILE A 852 15.74 2.52 -6.53
CA ILE A 852 14.53 3.34 -6.60
C ILE A 852 13.77 3.24 -5.30
N LEU A 853 13.41 4.40 -4.72
CA LEU A 853 12.44 4.53 -3.64
C LEU A 853 11.07 4.92 -4.22
N PHE A 854 10.02 4.32 -3.69
CA PHE A 854 8.66 4.56 -4.14
C PHE A 854 7.93 5.37 -3.06
N TYR A 855 8.23 6.65 -3.03
CA TYR A 855 7.68 7.59 -2.06
C TYR A 855 6.14 7.63 -2.07
N GLU A 856 5.55 8.06 -0.98
CA GLU A 856 4.11 8.14 -0.81
C GLU A 856 3.45 9.02 -1.88
N TYR A 857 4.04 10.18 -2.15
CA TYR A 857 3.60 11.09 -3.20
C TYR A 857 4.80 11.81 -3.84
N LEU A 858 4.55 12.58 -4.88
CA LEU A 858 5.59 13.17 -5.69
C LEU A 858 5.39 14.67 -5.84
N HIS A 859 6.47 15.42 -5.83
CA HIS A 859 6.45 16.87 -6.04
C HIS A 859 5.75 17.24 -7.35
N GLY A 860 4.77 18.14 -7.27
CA GLY A 860 3.89 18.50 -8.38
C GLY A 860 4.56 19.09 -9.62
N ASP A 861 5.77 19.65 -9.49
CA ASP A 861 6.47 20.34 -10.58
C ASP A 861 7.76 19.66 -11.06
N ASN A 862 8.50 18.98 -10.17
CA ASN A 862 9.79 18.36 -10.52
C ASN A 862 9.86 16.84 -10.34
N GLY A 863 8.80 16.21 -9.82
CA GLY A 863 8.70 14.76 -9.67
C GLY A 863 9.56 14.14 -8.55
N ALA A 864 10.19 14.96 -7.70
CA ALA A 864 10.93 14.44 -6.55
C ALA A 864 10.01 13.67 -5.61
N GLY A 865 10.53 12.59 -5.02
CA GLY A 865 9.82 11.82 -4.01
C GLY A 865 9.63 12.62 -2.72
N ILE A 866 8.47 12.53 -2.11
CA ILE A 866 8.04 13.29 -0.94
C ILE A 866 7.18 12.40 -0.03
N GLY A 867 7.10 12.73 1.25
CA GLY A 867 6.38 11.94 2.25
C GLY A 867 7.12 10.67 2.59
N ALA A 868 6.41 9.64 3.04
CA ALA A 868 6.99 8.37 3.43
C ALA A 868 7.96 7.83 2.37
N SER A 869 9.24 7.71 2.72
CA SER A 869 10.31 7.52 1.73
C SER A 869 10.34 6.13 1.11
N HIS A 870 9.79 5.13 1.77
CA HIS A 870 9.78 3.74 1.32
C HIS A 870 8.39 3.19 1.09
N GLN A 871 7.38 4.04 1.07
CA GLN A 871 6.01 3.62 0.82
C GLN A 871 5.85 3.13 -0.61
N THR A 872 5.65 1.83 -0.78
CA THR A 872 5.53 1.19 -2.08
C THR A 872 4.11 0.84 -2.47
N GLY A 873 3.17 0.91 -1.55
CA GLY A 873 1.79 0.48 -1.74
C GLY A 873 1.14 1.04 -2.99
N TRP A 874 0.53 2.20 -2.90
CA TRP A 874 -0.15 2.79 -4.06
C TRP A 874 0.78 3.44 -5.09
N THR A 875 2.02 3.83 -4.75
CA THR A 875 3.02 4.29 -5.72
C THR A 875 3.58 3.13 -6.52
N GLY A 876 3.67 1.93 -5.93
CA GLY A 876 4.01 0.69 -6.64
C GLY A 876 3.04 0.34 -7.78
N THR A 877 1.86 0.95 -7.82
CA THR A 877 0.93 0.85 -8.96
C THR A 877 1.53 1.37 -10.28
N VAL A 878 2.64 2.13 -10.25
CA VAL A 878 3.38 2.52 -11.46
C VAL A 878 3.76 1.32 -12.32
N GLY A 879 4.03 0.17 -11.71
CA GLY A 879 4.30 -1.07 -12.42
C GLY A 879 3.16 -1.56 -13.32
N LEU A 880 1.92 -1.08 -13.11
CA LEU A 880 0.79 -1.35 -13.99
C LEU A 880 0.82 -0.54 -15.29
N VAL A 881 1.47 0.62 -15.32
CA VAL A 881 1.43 1.53 -16.50
C VAL A 881 1.85 0.81 -17.78
N PRO A 882 3.00 0.12 -17.83
CA PRO A 882 3.37 -0.64 -19.03
C PRO A 882 2.37 -1.75 -19.37
N LEU A 883 1.75 -2.38 -18.37
CA LEU A 883 0.77 -3.44 -18.58
C LEU A 883 -0.55 -2.91 -19.15
N LEU A 884 -0.98 -1.72 -18.74
CA LEU A 884 -2.22 -1.08 -19.20
C LEU A 884 -2.14 -0.61 -20.67
N PHE A 885 -0.97 -0.24 -21.14
CA PHE A 885 -0.83 0.39 -22.47
C PHE A 885 -0.06 -0.46 -23.49
N ARG A 886 0.76 -1.45 -23.06
CA ARG A 886 1.67 -2.19 -23.94
C ARG A 886 1.57 -3.72 -23.84
N GLY A 887 0.70 -4.28 -23.02
CA GLY A 887 0.63 -5.74 -22.80
C GLY A 887 -0.74 -6.34 -23.08
N ASN A 888 -0.91 -7.57 -22.64
CA ASN A 888 -2.17 -8.32 -22.78
C ASN A 888 -3.35 -7.62 -22.08
N ILE A 889 -3.09 -6.88 -20.99
CA ILE A 889 -4.11 -6.08 -20.31
C ILE A 889 -4.55 -4.93 -21.22
N ALA A 890 -3.62 -4.30 -21.94
CA ALA A 890 -3.94 -3.26 -22.93
C ALA A 890 -4.82 -3.80 -24.07
N GLU A 891 -4.56 -4.99 -24.55
CA GLU A 891 -5.39 -5.65 -25.56
C GLU A 891 -6.76 -5.99 -24.99
N TRP A 892 -6.82 -6.53 -23.80
CA TRP A 892 -8.06 -6.83 -23.10
C TRP A 892 -8.91 -5.57 -22.88
N LEU A 893 -8.34 -4.48 -22.36
CA LEU A 893 -9.05 -3.21 -22.18
C LEU A 893 -9.60 -2.63 -23.49
N ARG A 894 -8.89 -2.84 -24.61
CA ARG A 894 -9.33 -2.35 -25.93
C ARG A 894 -10.42 -3.22 -26.56
N THR A 895 -10.51 -4.49 -26.21
CA THR A 895 -11.37 -5.47 -26.90
C THR A 895 -12.59 -5.88 -26.08
N HIS A 896 -12.50 -5.81 -24.75
CA HIS A 896 -13.47 -6.44 -23.85
C HIS A 896 -14.87 -5.81 -23.93
N ASP A 897 -14.99 -4.53 -24.23
CA ASP A 897 -16.26 -3.81 -24.34
C ASP A 897 -16.62 -3.41 -25.81
N ARG A 898 -15.82 -3.81 -26.79
CA ARG A 898 -16.19 -3.57 -28.20
C ARG A 898 -17.17 -4.65 -28.69
N PRO A 899 -18.30 -4.26 -29.36
CA PRO A 899 -19.11 -5.24 -30.03
C PRO A 899 -18.24 -5.97 -31.06
N ALA A 900 -18.32 -7.30 -31.09
CA ALA A 900 -17.67 -8.10 -32.12
C ALA A 900 -17.96 -7.48 -33.48
N PRO A 901 -16.97 -7.31 -34.36
CA PRO A 901 -17.20 -6.77 -35.71
C PRO A 901 -18.27 -7.64 -36.35
N ALA A 902 -19.34 -7.00 -36.85
CA ALA A 902 -20.43 -7.69 -37.51
C ALA A 902 -19.80 -8.61 -38.56
N THR A 903 -19.83 -9.91 -38.32
CA THR A 903 -19.43 -10.89 -39.34
C THR A 903 -20.28 -10.63 -40.53
N ALA A 904 -19.66 -10.17 -41.61
CA ALA A 904 -20.33 -10.05 -42.90
C ALA A 904 -20.90 -11.44 -43.21
N THR A 905 -22.19 -11.60 -43.00
CA THR A 905 -22.92 -12.76 -43.47
C THR A 905 -22.86 -12.70 -45.00
N THR A 906 -21.87 -13.35 -45.58
CA THR A 906 -21.93 -13.80 -46.94
C THR A 906 -23.04 -14.84 -47.00
N GLY A 907 -24.26 -14.36 -47.29
CA GLY A 907 -25.37 -15.23 -47.61
C GLY A 907 -25.04 -16.02 -48.87
N PRO A 908 -25.35 -17.31 -48.92
CA PRO A 908 -25.22 -18.06 -50.16
C PRO A 908 -26.23 -17.54 -51.15
N VAL A 909 -25.76 -17.11 -52.30
CA VAL A 909 -26.56 -16.99 -53.51
C VAL A 909 -27.05 -18.39 -53.86
N ARG A 910 -28.30 -18.69 -53.55
CA ARG A 910 -29.32 -19.41 -54.33
C ARG A 910 -30.54 -19.70 -53.51
#